data_9475032d7aad57070606db8bf9dfd3df
#
_entry.id   9475032d7aad57070606db8bf9dfd3df
#
_cell.length_a   1.000
_cell.length_b   1.000
_cell.length_c   1.000
_cell.angle_alpha   90.00
_cell.angle_beta   90.00
_cell.angle_gamma   90.00
#
_symmetry.space_group_name_H-M   'P 1'
#
loop_
_entity.id
_entity.type
_entity.pdbx_description
1 polymer ?
#
loop_
_entity_poly.entity_id
_entity_poly.type
_entity_poly.pdbx_seq_one_letter_code
_entity_poly.pdbx_strand_id
1 'polypeptide(L)'
;MVSDANSGEQMMGVYVVLTDTNPNLNPQGCVSNRAGFYSVSVYPGTYILKVSFMGYKPVEKKLELKGNTSLNFALEPEAIMTDEVVVTGQSEDHNVTGVDVGKMDIKVETIKKMPAFLGEADVIKTVQLMPGFSSGSEGNSGLYVRGGGADQNLVLLDEATIYNASHLFGFFSVFNTDAVRNVEVYKSGMPAYYGGRLSSIIDVTQKEGNLKRFEFDGSVGLLFSKFTLQGPIKKDKCSFIISGRRTYVDLLIQPFLSKKHQLKGVKFYFYDLNAKFNVIINDKHRLYFGAYYGRDRYGYKSQSGATKIDFVWANAMASARWNYIISPRLFLNTSFTFSHYDFSTTMAMDVYQFKLMSTVEECALKSELTYLPNPKHNMRFGVHYIFHLMRPNEYDVRAGEQTNLSLPESAPYYAHELGIYASDEWDIAKWLKVNVGLRYSHFEHIGAFTRYIVDDRDMIVDSVVYKPGEIIKQYNRVEPRLNMRFQLAKYTSIKASATLNYQYLHQIPMSTISLPVDVWMPSTELLKPQTCVQVSLGVYQNFYKNMFEAYIDGYYKKMYNLAEYKDGLSFNSLMMNPDQMYTYGEGYSTGVEFFFRKSKGRFTGFIGYTLSYTKRRFAELNEGEPFYAKYDRRHDVSINLSYEILRNKLTVSAIWVYATGNAMTVPLGFYLFNGSMVQEYSRRNEYRMAPYHRLDISLDWQIAKRKHFETSLNFSIYNLYNRKNPFFIFYETNTNVDVSQGTFEVDTKAFQMSLVPIMPSITWNFKIK
;
A
#
# COMPACT_ATOMS: atom_id res chain seq x y z
N MET A 1 7.35 -5.14 29.24
CA MET A 1 6.77 -4.21 28.27
C MET A 1 7.64 -2.97 28.16
N VAL A 2 7.72 -2.38 26.97
CA VAL A 2 8.44 -1.12 26.75
C VAL A 2 7.48 -0.07 26.21
N SER A 3 7.55 1.15 26.76
CA SER A 3 6.71 2.29 26.36
C SER A 3 7.51 3.58 26.28
N ASP A 4 6.97 4.56 25.58
CA ASP A 4 7.47 5.93 25.54
C ASP A 4 7.11 6.63 26.86
N ALA A 5 8.08 7.27 27.52
CA ALA A 5 7.89 7.93 28.80
C ALA A 5 6.98 9.17 28.72
N ASN A 6 6.92 9.84 27.56
CA ASN A 6 6.16 11.06 27.36
C ASN A 6 4.70 10.83 26.97
N SER A 7 4.45 9.78 26.16
CA SER A 7 3.09 9.46 25.69
C SER A 7 2.46 8.27 26.37
N GLY A 8 3.28 7.33 26.91
CA GLY A 8 2.84 6.03 27.42
C GLY A 8 2.58 5.01 26.31
N GLU A 9 2.73 5.40 25.03
CA GLU A 9 2.52 4.52 23.88
C GLU A 9 3.50 3.36 23.86
N GLN A 10 3.05 2.16 23.50
CA GLN A 10 3.90 0.98 23.45
C GLN A 10 4.91 1.08 22.33
N MET A 11 6.13 0.65 22.59
CA MET A 11 7.24 0.78 21.64
C MET A 11 7.58 -0.57 21.01
N MET A 12 7.41 -0.66 19.69
CA MET A 12 7.87 -1.77 18.87
C MET A 12 9.34 -1.57 18.49
N GLY A 13 10.08 -2.67 18.38
CA GLY A 13 11.45 -2.62 17.85
C GLY A 13 12.50 -2.21 18.89
N VAL A 14 12.15 -2.13 20.17
CA VAL A 14 13.11 -1.83 21.26
C VAL A 14 13.99 -3.03 21.55
N TYR A 15 15.29 -2.79 21.60
CA TYR A 15 16.28 -3.81 21.96
C TYR A 15 16.38 -3.97 23.46
N VAL A 16 16.22 -5.20 23.91
CA VAL A 16 16.41 -5.61 25.30
C VAL A 16 17.52 -6.67 25.30
N VAL A 17 18.68 -6.32 25.79
CA VAL A 17 19.88 -7.17 25.78
C VAL A 17 20.35 -7.41 27.20
N LEU A 18 20.58 -8.67 27.54
CA LEU A 18 21.20 -9.12 28.78
C LEU A 18 22.62 -9.57 28.46
N THR A 19 23.61 -8.92 29.04
CA THR A 19 25.04 -9.29 28.97
C THR A 19 25.44 -9.89 30.29
N ASP A 20 25.96 -11.11 30.27
CA ASP A 20 26.48 -11.75 31.45
C ASP A 20 27.70 -10.98 31.98
N THR A 21 27.89 -10.96 33.27
CA THR A 21 29.11 -10.40 33.88
C THR A 21 30.35 -11.21 33.56
N ASN A 22 30.19 -12.47 33.14
CA ASN A 22 31.26 -13.28 32.58
C ASN A 22 31.48 -12.93 31.09
N PRO A 23 32.62 -12.36 30.69
CA PRO A 23 32.87 -11.88 29.32
C PRO A 23 32.93 -12.98 28.27
N ASN A 24 33.03 -14.26 28.68
CA ASN A 24 33.07 -15.42 27.78
C ASN A 24 31.67 -15.85 27.31
N LEU A 25 30.59 -15.36 27.95
CA LEU A 25 29.22 -15.65 27.55
C LEU A 25 28.68 -14.59 26.60
N ASN A 26 27.99 -15.05 25.57
CA ASN A 26 27.43 -14.12 24.60
C ASN A 26 26.23 -13.39 25.18
N PRO A 27 26.05 -12.09 24.84
CA PRO A 27 24.84 -11.37 25.16
C PRO A 27 23.61 -12.08 24.58
N GLN A 28 22.51 -12.10 25.35
CA GLN A 28 21.24 -12.63 24.94
C GLN A 28 20.27 -11.43 24.81
N GLY A 29 19.49 -11.36 23.76
CA GLY A 29 18.61 -10.23 23.54
C GLY A 29 17.39 -10.58 22.70
N CYS A 30 16.41 -9.69 22.75
CA CYS A 30 15.22 -9.74 21.90
C CYS A 30 14.79 -8.35 21.51
N VAL A 31 13.83 -8.29 20.60
CA VAL A 31 13.20 -7.05 20.13
C VAL A 31 11.75 -7.06 20.56
N SER A 32 11.24 -5.91 21.04
CA SER A 32 9.83 -5.80 21.44
C SER A 32 8.91 -5.87 20.21
N ASN A 33 7.78 -6.56 20.33
CA ASN A 33 6.75 -6.66 19.31
C ASN A 33 5.91 -5.37 19.20
N ARG A 34 4.88 -5.35 18.32
CA ARG A 34 3.98 -4.21 18.12
C ARG A 34 3.29 -3.72 19.38
N ALA A 35 3.07 -4.61 20.35
CA ALA A 35 2.46 -4.30 21.65
C ALA A 35 3.50 -3.90 22.71
N GLY A 36 4.77 -3.70 22.34
CA GLY A 36 5.84 -3.41 23.29
C GLY A 36 6.23 -4.61 24.16
N PHE A 37 5.70 -5.80 23.88
CA PHE A 37 6.03 -7.01 24.61
C PHE A 37 7.39 -7.55 24.19
N TYR A 38 8.20 -7.97 25.15
CA TYR A 38 9.48 -8.63 24.96
C TYR A 38 9.65 -9.79 25.95
N SER A 39 10.44 -10.77 25.58
CA SER A 39 10.85 -11.88 26.46
C SER A 39 12.26 -12.31 26.14
N VAL A 40 13.10 -12.45 27.17
CA VAL A 40 14.46 -12.97 27.08
C VAL A 40 14.58 -14.08 28.08
N SER A 41 15.05 -15.27 27.66
CA SER A 41 15.32 -16.42 28.51
C SER A 41 16.80 -16.57 28.70
N VAL A 42 17.25 -16.54 29.98
CA VAL A 42 18.63 -16.73 30.38
C VAL A 42 18.66 -17.66 31.60
N TYR A 43 19.83 -18.25 31.90
CA TYR A 43 20.03 -18.99 33.14
C TYR A 43 20.04 -18.04 34.35
N PRO A 44 19.74 -18.52 35.56
CA PRO A 44 19.94 -17.73 36.78
C PRO A 44 21.39 -17.21 36.85
N GLY A 45 21.53 -15.92 37.20
CA GLY A 45 22.85 -15.26 37.18
C GLY A 45 22.75 -13.74 37.32
N THR A 46 23.89 -13.09 37.27
CA THR A 46 23.99 -11.63 37.31
C THR A 46 24.28 -11.08 35.91
N TYR A 47 23.42 -10.17 35.47
CA TYR A 47 23.44 -9.61 34.12
C TYR A 47 23.46 -8.09 34.15
N ILE A 48 24.05 -7.50 33.13
CA ILE A 48 23.82 -6.09 32.75
C ILE A 48 22.72 -6.08 31.71
N LEU A 49 21.56 -5.57 32.09
CA LEU A 49 20.44 -5.34 31.19
C LEU A 49 20.63 -3.97 30.52
N LYS A 50 20.54 -3.97 29.19
CA LYS A 50 20.49 -2.76 28.37
C LYS A 50 19.20 -2.73 27.56
N VAL A 51 18.41 -1.67 27.74
CA VAL A 51 17.20 -1.40 26.94
C VAL A 51 17.48 -0.17 26.11
N SER A 52 17.43 -0.31 24.80
CA SER A 52 17.81 0.77 23.90
C SER A 52 16.88 0.87 22.70
N PHE A 53 16.56 2.10 22.36
CA PHE A 53 15.83 2.45 21.16
C PHE A 53 16.37 3.77 20.64
N MET A 54 16.45 3.91 19.33
CA MET A 54 17.03 5.09 18.73
C MET A 54 16.17 6.33 18.96
N GLY A 55 16.80 7.45 19.33
CA GLY A 55 16.11 8.68 19.71
C GLY A 55 15.64 8.69 21.17
N TYR A 56 16.05 7.69 21.96
CA TYR A 56 15.71 7.55 23.36
C TYR A 56 16.96 7.26 24.18
N LYS A 57 16.96 7.74 25.42
CA LYS A 57 18.04 7.44 26.37
C LYS A 57 18.06 5.95 26.66
N PRO A 58 19.20 5.27 26.49
CA PRO A 58 19.30 3.87 26.87
C PRO A 58 19.17 3.71 28.39
N VAL A 59 18.48 2.65 28.80
CA VAL A 59 18.39 2.27 30.21
C VAL A 59 19.35 1.12 30.44
N GLU A 60 20.30 1.28 31.32
CA GLU A 60 21.22 0.22 31.76
C GLU A 60 20.98 -0.10 33.23
N LYS A 61 20.82 -1.38 33.56
CA LYS A 61 20.56 -1.83 34.93
C LYS A 61 21.26 -3.17 35.19
N LYS A 62 21.98 -3.26 36.29
CA LYS A 62 22.49 -4.55 36.78
C LYS A 62 21.36 -5.31 37.44
N LEU A 63 21.17 -6.58 37.06
CA LEU A 63 20.09 -7.45 37.50
C LEU A 63 20.70 -8.76 38.04
N GLU A 64 20.24 -9.22 39.19
CA GLU A 64 20.42 -10.57 39.70
C GLU A 64 19.14 -11.35 39.44
N LEU A 65 19.17 -12.31 38.53
CA LEU A 65 18.03 -13.14 38.15
C LEU A 65 18.08 -14.47 38.85
N LYS A 66 17.16 -14.69 39.80
CA LYS A 66 17.01 -15.97 40.55
C LYS A 66 15.82 -16.79 40.02
N GLY A 67 14.96 -16.18 39.18
CA GLY A 67 13.76 -16.80 38.62
C GLY A 67 13.07 -15.87 37.64
N ASN A 68 11.87 -16.24 37.19
CA ASN A 68 11.07 -15.45 36.24
C ASN A 68 10.80 -14.06 36.80
N THR A 69 11.21 -13.03 36.06
CA THR A 69 11.11 -11.64 36.48
C THR A 69 10.41 -10.85 35.37
N SER A 70 9.41 -10.02 35.73
CA SER A 70 8.73 -9.12 34.80
C SER A 70 9.22 -7.69 35.04
N LEU A 71 9.69 -7.04 33.97
CA LEU A 71 10.18 -5.67 34.01
C LEU A 71 9.50 -4.83 32.92
N ASN A 72 9.06 -3.65 33.31
CA ASN A 72 8.50 -2.66 32.40
C ASN A 72 9.46 -1.47 32.31
N PHE A 73 9.65 -0.92 31.11
CA PHE A 73 10.51 0.22 30.86
C PHE A 73 9.74 1.33 30.16
N ALA A 74 9.88 2.55 30.66
CA ALA A 74 9.43 3.75 29.98
C ALA A 74 10.69 4.48 29.52
N LEU A 75 10.92 4.52 28.21
CA LEU A 75 12.11 5.17 27.65
C LEU A 75 11.86 6.67 27.49
N GLU A 76 12.79 7.50 27.93
CA GLU A 76 12.74 8.93 27.73
C GLU A 76 13.31 9.29 26.36
N PRO A 77 12.55 10.08 25.53
CA PRO A 77 13.13 10.64 24.32
C PRO A 77 14.38 11.47 24.65
N GLU A 78 15.46 11.23 23.92
CA GLU A 78 16.69 12.00 24.05
C GLU A 78 16.62 13.22 23.15
N ALA A 79 16.65 14.42 23.74
CA ALA A 79 16.85 15.64 23.00
C ALA A 79 18.31 15.70 22.55
N ILE A 80 18.58 15.31 21.31
CA ILE A 80 19.92 15.17 20.76
C ILE A 80 20.61 16.50 20.73
N MET A 81 21.50 16.73 21.68
CA MET A 81 22.39 17.91 21.74
C MET A 81 23.76 17.69 21.09
N THR A 82 24.09 16.51 20.66
CA THR A 82 25.38 16.19 20.04
C THR A 82 25.24 15.37 18.76
N ASP A 83 26.11 15.69 17.83
CA ASP A 83 26.31 15.06 16.52
C ASP A 83 25.66 13.69 16.30
N GLU A 84 24.75 13.69 15.32
CA GLU A 84 24.11 12.51 14.73
C GLU A 84 22.78 12.05 15.34
N VAL A 85 21.72 12.03 14.53
CA VAL A 85 20.92 10.83 14.30
C VAL A 85 19.76 11.06 13.34
N VAL A 86 19.68 10.30 12.27
CA VAL A 86 18.44 9.98 11.56
C VAL A 86 17.93 8.65 12.10
N VAL A 87 16.69 8.67 12.50
CA VAL A 87 16.02 7.64 13.29
C VAL A 87 15.53 6.48 12.42
N THR A 88 16.04 5.28 12.61
CA THR A 88 15.43 4.03 12.12
C THR A 88 14.89 3.24 13.31
N GLY A 89 13.67 2.67 13.19
CA GLY A 89 12.93 1.97 14.27
C GLY A 89 13.41 0.57 14.62
N GLN A 90 14.51 0.16 14.04
CA GLN A 90 15.18 -1.11 14.28
C GLN A 90 16.61 -0.86 14.70
N SER A 91 17.32 -1.90 15.13
CA SER A 91 18.77 -1.81 15.29
C SER A 91 19.39 -1.21 14.03
N GLU A 92 20.39 -0.38 14.20
CA GLU A 92 21.13 0.24 13.08
C GLU A 92 21.69 -0.79 12.09
N ASP A 93 21.71 -2.05 12.45
CA ASP A 93 22.22 -3.18 11.68
C ASP A 93 21.13 -4.19 11.28
N HIS A 94 19.84 -3.86 11.49
CA HIS A 94 18.74 -4.81 11.21
C HIS A 94 18.68 -5.24 9.74
N ASN A 95 19.03 -4.35 8.80
CA ASN A 95 19.14 -4.72 7.39
C ASN A 95 20.18 -5.83 7.14
N VAL A 96 21.15 -6.01 8.04
CA VAL A 96 22.18 -7.07 7.98
C VAL A 96 21.82 -8.24 8.89
N THR A 97 21.28 -7.97 10.09
CA THR A 97 21.04 -9.00 11.12
C THR A 97 19.66 -9.66 11.06
N GLY A 98 18.65 -8.98 10.50
CA GLY A 98 17.31 -9.53 10.28
C GLY A 98 17.29 -10.62 9.20
N VAL A 99 16.37 -11.60 9.32
CA VAL A 99 16.25 -12.72 8.36
C VAL A 99 15.45 -12.34 7.11
N ASP A 100 14.60 -11.33 7.20
CA ASP A 100 13.68 -10.96 6.14
C ASP A 100 14.41 -10.37 4.92
N VAL A 101 14.07 -10.86 3.72
CA VAL A 101 14.52 -10.33 2.44
C VAL A 101 13.51 -9.31 1.95
N GLY A 102 13.97 -8.14 1.52
CA GLY A 102 13.09 -7.12 0.95
C GLY A 102 12.08 -6.51 1.94
N LYS A 103 12.28 -6.68 3.26
CA LYS A 103 11.53 -5.98 4.30
C LYS A 103 12.08 -4.56 4.48
N MET A 104 11.18 -3.60 4.62
CA MET A 104 11.50 -2.21 4.95
C MET A 104 10.56 -1.71 6.03
N ASP A 105 11.11 -1.05 7.04
CA ASP A 105 10.35 -0.33 8.05
C ASP A 105 10.57 1.17 7.85
N ILE A 106 9.49 1.87 7.50
CA ILE A 106 9.53 3.30 7.17
C ILE A 106 8.89 4.07 8.31
N LYS A 107 9.69 4.86 8.99
CA LYS A 107 9.20 5.75 10.05
C LYS A 107 8.51 6.97 9.49
N VAL A 108 7.50 7.43 10.17
CA VAL A 108 6.76 8.63 9.83
C VAL A 108 7.65 9.88 9.83
N GLU A 109 8.64 9.95 10.72
CA GLU A 109 9.61 11.05 10.77
C GLU A 109 10.44 11.14 9.48
N THR A 110 10.79 10.00 8.88
CA THR A 110 11.47 9.95 7.58
C THR A 110 10.55 10.44 6.47
N ILE A 111 9.29 10.00 6.47
CA ILE A 111 8.27 10.45 5.50
C ILE A 111 8.09 11.97 5.57
N LYS A 112 7.98 12.53 6.77
CA LYS A 112 7.80 13.98 6.99
C LYS A 112 9.00 14.85 6.59
N LYS A 113 10.21 14.28 6.48
CA LYS A 113 11.42 14.99 6.03
C LYS A 113 11.59 14.99 4.51
N MET A 114 10.83 14.21 3.78
CA MET A 114 10.89 14.19 2.31
C MET A 114 10.14 15.39 1.72
N PRO A 115 10.53 15.88 0.52
CA PRO A 115 9.73 16.85 -0.21
C PRO A 115 8.28 16.40 -0.31
N ALA A 116 7.40 17.25 0.19
CA ALA A 116 5.98 16.98 0.26
C ALA A 116 5.34 17.12 -1.12
N PHE A 117 4.52 16.17 -1.52
CA PHE A 117 3.66 16.32 -2.70
C PHE A 117 2.55 17.33 -2.39
N LEU A 118 2.54 18.44 -3.12
CA LEU A 118 1.56 19.53 -2.92
C LEU A 118 1.46 20.00 -1.46
N GLY A 119 2.60 19.96 -0.72
CA GLY A 119 2.68 20.38 0.66
C GLY A 119 2.32 19.30 1.70
N GLU A 120 2.03 18.07 1.29
CA GLU A 120 1.72 16.95 2.18
C GLU A 120 2.74 15.82 2.09
N ALA A 121 3.21 15.35 3.25
CA ALA A 121 4.01 14.14 3.37
C ALA A 121 3.11 12.90 3.19
N ASP A 122 3.46 11.97 2.29
CA ASP A 122 2.61 10.87 1.89
C ASP A 122 3.30 9.51 2.04
N VAL A 123 2.58 8.54 2.64
CA VAL A 123 3.09 7.19 2.91
C VAL A 123 3.35 6.41 1.61
N ILE A 124 2.33 6.32 0.74
CA ILE A 124 2.44 5.53 -0.49
C ILE A 124 3.44 6.16 -1.47
N LYS A 125 3.45 7.51 -1.59
CA LYS A 125 4.44 8.20 -2.41
C LYS A 125 5.86 7.94 -1.93
N THR A 126 6.08 7.85 -0.62
CA THR A 126 7.38 7.48 -0.05
C THR A 126 7.76 6.03 -0.38
N VAL A 127 6.81 5.09 -0.26
CA VAL A 127 7.03 3.68 -0.63
C VAL A 127 7.37 3.56 -2.12
N GLN A 128 6.72 4.34 -2.99
CA GLN A 128 6.98 4.37 -4.44
C GLN A 128 8.40 4.84 -4.81
N LEU A 129 9.14 5.50 -3.92
CA LEU A 129 10.55 5.89 -4.14
C LEU A 129 11.53 4.75 -3.82
N MET A 130 11.07 3.66 -3.21
CA MET A 130 11.94 2.54 -2.86
C MET A 130 12.14 1.60 -4.07
N PRO A 131 13.33 0.97 -4.20
CA PRO A 131 13.58 0.03 -5.30
C PRO A 131 12.57 -1.11 -5.32
N GLY A 132 12.16 -1.51 -6.53
CA GLY A 132 11.17 -2.56 -6.75
C GLY A 132 9.72 -2.10 -6.69
N PHE A 133 9.47 -0.81 -6.43
CA PHE A 133 8.13 -0.21 -6.48
C PHE A 133 8.01 0.73 -7.68
N SER A 134 6.84 0.75 -8.29
CA SER A 134 6.50 1.65 -9.39
C SER A 134 5.08 2.15 -9.27
N SER A 135 4.85 3.42 -9.58
CA SER A 135 3.51 4.04 -9.63
C SER A 135 2.83 3.92 -10.99
N GLY A 136 3.52 3.36 -12.00
CA GLY A 136 3.03 3.44 -13.37
C GLY A 136 3.17 4.85 -13.96
N SER A 137 2.29 5.79 -13.68
CA SER A 137 2.31 7.19 -14.12
C SER A 137 1.68 8.10 -13.07
N GLU A 138 1.80 9.41 -13.21
CA GLU A 138 1.02 10.37 -12.40
C GLU A 138 -0.48 10.15 -12.62
N GLY A 139 -1.29 10.31 -11.57
CA GLY A 139 -2.72 10.09 -11.66
C GLY A 139 -3.12 8.61 -11.82
N ASN A 140 -2.22 7.69 -11.54
CA ASN A 140 -2.49 6.26 -11.50
C ASN A 140 -2.56 5.81 -10.02
N SER A 141 -3.69 5.25 -9.61
CA SER A 141 -3.88 4.74 -8.24
C SER A 141 -3.15 3.43 -7.98
N GLY A 142 -2.65 2.76 -9.03
CA GLY A 142 -1.97 1.48 -8.92
C GLY A 142 -0.60 1.59 -8.28
N LEU A 143 -0.28 0.61 -7.44
CA LEU A 143 1.05 0.34 -6.92
C LEU A 143 1.52 -0.99 -7.50
N TYR A 144 2.65 -0.99 -8.18
CA TYR A 144 3.19 -2.17 -8.83
C TYR A 144 4.51 -2.56 -8.16
N VAL A 145 4.61 -3.82 -7.73
CA VAL A 145 5.78 -4.27 -6.96
C VAL A 145 6.40 -5.49 -7.61
N ARG A 146 7.68 -5.37 -8.03
CA ARG A 146 8.41 -6.47 -8.67
C ARG A 146 7.60 -7.13 -9.80
N GLY A 147 6.97 -6.31 -10.65
CA GLY A 147 6.17 -6.77 -11.79
C GLY A 147 4.83 -7.41 -11.42
N GLY A 148 4.37 -7.29 -10.20
CA GLY A 148 3.02 -7.66 -9.81
C GLY A 148 1.99 -6.57 -10.09
N GLY A 149 0.73 -6.95 -10.28
CA GLY A 149 -0.41 -6.06 -10.50
C GLY A 149 -0.76 -5.21 -9.27
N ALA A 150 -1.59 -4.19 -9.47
CA ALA A 150 -2.03 -3.32 -8.36
C ALA A 150 -2.84 -4.11 -7.31
N ASP A 151 -3.66 -5.06 -7.75
CA ASP A 151 -4.47 -5.96 -6.94
C ASP A 151 -3.67 -6.98 -6.12
N GLN A 152 -2.39 -7.20 -6.51
CA GLN A 152 -1.52 -8.20 -5.90
C GLN A 152 -0.79 -7.70 -4.65
N ASN A 153 -1.14 -6.51 -4.17
CA ASN A 153 -0.58 -5.93 -2.95
C ASN A 153 -1.61 -5.96 -1.81
N LEU A 154 -1.20 -6.41 -0.64
CA LEU A 154 -2.00 -6.34 0.57
C LEU A 154 -1.70 -5.02 1.29
N VAL A 155 -2.67 -4.13 1.34
CA VAL A 155 -2.56 -2.87 2.06
C VAL A 155 -3.44 -2.95 3.30
N LEU A 156 -2.84 -2.77 4.48
CA LEU A 156 -3.51 -2.89 5.76
C LEU A 156 -3.42 -1.58 6.55
N LEU A 157 -4.49 -1.26 7.26
CA LEU A 157 -4.51 -0.23 8.29
C LEU A 157 -5.03 -0.86 9.59
N ASP A 158 -4.17 -0.95 10.61
CA ASP A 158 -4.48 -1.65 11.88
C ASP A 158 -5.08 -3.06 11.66
N GLU A 159 -4.47 -3.86 10.75
CA GLU A 159 -4.84 -5.21 10.34
C GLU A 159 -6.10 -5.32 9.44
N ALA A 160 -6.85 -4.23 9.21
CA ALA A 160 -7.99 -4.19 8.28
C ALA A 160 -7.51 -3.94 6.83
N THR A 161 -8.09 -4.63 5.86
CA THR A 161 -7.77 -4.48 4.45
C THR A 161 -8.26 -3.14 3.90
N ILE A 162 -7.41 -2.42 3.18
CA ILE A 162 -7.74 -1.21 2.42
C ILE A 162 -7.70 -1.55 0.93
N TYR A 163 -8.85 -1.57 0.26
CA TYR A 163 -8.97 -1.98 -1.14
C TYR A 163 -8.48 -0.94 -2.14
N ASN A 164 -8.62 0.34 -1.83
CA ASN A 164 -8.03 1.44 -2.59
C ASN A 164 -7.23 2.35 -1.64
N ALA A 165 -5.91 2.29 -1.72
CA ALA A 165 -5.03 3.04 -0.83
C ALA A 165 -4.81 4.50 -1.24
N SER A 166 -5.61 5.04 -2.18
CA SER A 166 -5.36 6.33 -2.82
C SER A 166 -6.58 7.23 -2.84
N HIS A 167 -6.34 8.54 -2.72
CA HIS A 167 -7.28 9.62 -3.01
C HIS A 167 -6.95 10.31 -4.33
N LEU A 168 -7.98 10.96 -4.94
CA LEU A 168 -7.87 11.78 -6.15
C LEU A 168 -7.04 11.10 -7.25
N PHE A 169 -7.46 9.90 -7.67
CA PHE A 169 -6.79 9.13 -8.72
C PHE A 169 -5.30 8.84 -8.44
N GLY A 170 -4.92 8.61 -7.19
CA GLY A 170 -3.55 8.25 -6.81
C GLY A 170 -2.62 9.43 -6.52
N PHE A 171 -3.13 10.65 -6.44
CA PHE A 171 -2.31 11.80 -6.05
C PHE A 171 -1.96 11.80 -4.56
N PHE A 172 -2.85 11.36 -3.70
CA PHE A 172 -2.63 11.25 -2.26
C PHE A 172 -2.92 9.83 -1.77
N SER A 173 -2.27 9.41 -0.69
CA SER A 173 -2.65 8.16 -0.02
C SER A 173 -3.76 8.40 1.01
N VAL A 174 -4.48 7.34 1.36
CA VAL A 174 -5.48 7.34 2.43
C VAL A 174 -4.86 7.49 3.83
N PHE A 175 -3.54 7.44 3.96
CA PHE A 175 -2.82 7.45 5.22
C PHE A 175 -2.45 8.85 5.66
N ASN A 176 -3.15 9.39 6.66
CA ASN A 176 -2.75 10.64 7.30
C ASN A 176 -1.51 10.41 8.17
N THR A 177 -0.36 10.99 7.78
CA THR A 177 0.93 10.83 8.47
C THR A 177 0.92 11.29 9.93
N ASP A 178 -0.03 12.12 10.36
CA ASP A 178 -0.13 12.54 11.75
C ASP A 178 -0.79 11.47 12.63
N ALA A 179 -1.64 10.61 12.04
CA ALA A 179 -2.26 9.46 12.70
C ALA A 179 -1.42 8.17 12.60
N VAL A 180 -0.48 8.07 11.65
CA VAL A 180 0.34 6.88 11.43
C VAL A 180 1.51 6.84 12.41
N ARG A 181 1.82 5.64 12.94
CA ARG A 181 2.97 5.34 13.79
C ARG A 181 4.10 4.68 13.02
N ASN A 182 3.80 3.63 12.26
CA ASN A 182 4.78 2.83 11.54
C ASN A 182 4.21 2.28 10.24
N VAL A 183 5.10 2.04 9.27
CA VAL A 183 4.79 1.39 7.99
C VAL A 183 5.77 0.28 7.76
N GLU A 184 5.30 -0.98 7.78
CA GLU A 184 6.07 -2.16 7.43
C GLU A 184 5.76 -2.56 5.99
N VAL A 185 6.79 -2.77 5.20
CA VAL A 185 6.65 -3.13 3.78
C VAL A 185 7.44 -4.40 3.50
N TYR A 186 6.78 -5.38 2.88
CA TYR A 186 7.39 -6.63 2.43
C TYR A 186 7.21 -6.76 0.92
N LYS A 187 8.28 -6.79 0.15
CA LYS A 187 8.26 -7.02 -1.31
C LYS A 187 8.78 -8.41 -1.70
N SER A 188 9.19 -9.19 -0.71
CA SER A 188 9.66 -10.56 -0.83
C SER A 188 9.66 -11.22 0.55
N GLY A 189 9.83 -12.53 0.61
CA GLY A 189 9.95 -13.23 1.87
C GLY A 189 8.77 -13.03 2.82
N MET A 190 7.56 -12.89 2.30
CA MET A 190 6.36 -12.60 3.07
C MET A 190 6.18 -13.62 4.20
N PRO A 191 6.01 -13.18 5.46
CA PRO A 191 5.74 -14.07 6.59
C PRO A 191 4.44 -14.88 6.43
N ALA A 192 4.35 -16.07 7.02
CA ALA A 192 3.20 -16.97 6.88
C ALA A 192 1.90 -16.43 7.48
N TYR A 193 1.97 -15.45 8.39
CA TYR A 193 0.80 -14.80 8.99
C TYR A 193 0.09 -13.79 8.07
N TYR A 194 0.63 -13.50 6.89
CA TYR A 194 -0.04 -12.81 5.80
C TYR A 194 -0.41 -13.79 4.69
N GLY A 195 -1.53 -13.56 4.01
CA GLY A 195 -1.99 -14.37 2.88
C GLY A 195 -2.87 -13.59 1.93
N GLY A 196 -3.36 -14.25 0.88
CA GLY A 196 -4.34 -13.71 -0.04
C GLY A 196 -3.82 -12.69 -1.06
N ARG A 197 -2.50 -12.43 -1.14
CA ARG A 197 -1.86 -11.55 -2.13
C ARG A 197 -0.52 -12.08 -2.59
N LEU A 198 -0.08 -11.68 -3.80
CA LEU A 198 1.06 -12.27 -4.48
C LEU A 198 2.34 -11.42 -4.45
N SER A 199 2.23 -10.08 -4.31
CA SER A 199 3.31 -9.20 -4.69
C SER A 199 3.99 -8.49 -3.54
N SER A 200 3.21 -7.81 -2.69
CA SER A 200 3.73 -7.11 -1.53
C SER A 200 2.72 -6.99 -0.40
N ILE A 201 3.22 -6.59 0.76
CA ILE A 201 2.41 -6.25 1.93
C ILE A 201 2.84 -4.87 2.40
N ILE A 202 1.89 -3.98 2.62
CA ILE A 202 2.07 -2.66 3.21
C ILE A 202 1.18 -2.62 4.44
N ASP A 203 1.79 -2.75 5.60
CA ASP A 203 1.08 -2.81 6.87
C ASP A 203 1.30 -1.51 7.65
N VAL A 204 0.25 -0.70 7.72
CA VAL A 204 0.24 0.61 8.36
C VAL A 204 -0.41 0.51 9.73
N THR A 205 0.32 0.88 10.76
CA THR A 205 -0.17 0.94 12.14
C THR A 205 -0.44 2.38 12.55
N GLN A 206 -1.63 2.65 13.09
CA GLN A 206 -1.97 3.96 13.65
C GLN A 206 -1.38 4.17 15.04
N LYS A 207 -1.15 5.44 15.42
CA LYS A 207 -0.79 5.84 16.79
C LYS A 207 -1.91 5.46 17.77
N GLU A 208 -1.53 5.24 19.02
CA GLU A 208 -2.47 4.83 20.08
C GLU A 208 -3.07 6.01 20.86
N GLY A 209 -2.58 7.24 20.57
CA GLY A 209 -2.93 8.44 21.34
C GLY A 209 -2.10 8.59 22.63
N ASN A 210 -2.01 9.81 23.12
CA ASN A 210 -1.18 10.15 24.28
C ASN A 210 -1.94 9.82 25.59
N LEU A 211 -1.38 8.94 26.43
CA LEU A 211 -1.94 8.54 27.72
C LEU A 211 -1.73 9.57 28.86
N LYS A 212 -0.89 10.60 28.62
CA LYS A 212 -0.41 11.49 29.68
C LYS A 212 -0.91 12.91 29.58
N ARG A 213 -1.05 13.43 28.35
CA ARG A 213 -1.43 14.82 28.09
C ARG A 213 -2.21 14.96 26.79
N PHE A 214 -2.94 16.04 26.66
CA PHE A 214 -3.58 16.42 25.40
C PHE A 214 -2.54 17.06 24.47
N GLU A 215 -2.61 16.72 23.21
CA GLU A 215 -1.83 17.30 22.13
C GLU A 215 -2.75 17.59 20.94
N PHE A 216 -2.50 18.69 20.25
CA PHE A 216 -3.17 19.08 19.04
C PHE A 216 -2.13 19.39 17.96
N ASP A 217 -2.18 18.68 16.85
CA ASP A 217 -1.37 18.92 15.64
C ASP A 217 -2.30 19.48 14.57
N GLY A 218 -1.93 20.56 13.91
CA GLY A 218 -2.65 21.17 12.81
C GLY A 218 -1.75 21.50 11.65
N SER A 219 -2.29 21.40 10.43
CA SER A 219 -1.62 21.82 9.20
C SER A 219 -2.62 22.54 8.30
N VAL A 220 -2.22 23.70 7.78
CA VAL A 220 -2.98 24.47 6.79
C VAL A 220 -2.07 24.69 5.59
N GLY A 221 -2.40 24.09 4.49
CA GLY A 221 -1.70 24.21 3.22
C GLY A 221 -2.55 24.92 2.16
N LEU A 222 -1.94 25.15 0.99
CA LEU A 222 -2.65 25.78 -0.13
C LEU A 222 -3.82 24.92 -0.62
N LEU A 223 -3.69 23.58 -0.60
CA LEU A 223 -4.66 22.68 -1.23
C LEU A 223 -5.46 21.83 -0.22
N PHE A 224 -4.98 21.73 1.03
CA PHE A 224 -5.59 20.89 2.07
C PHE A 224 -5.39 21.47 3.45
N SER A 225 -6.22 21.04 4.40
CA SER A 225 -6.01 21.20 5.84
C SER A 225 -6.20 19.87 6.52
N LYS A 226 -5.46 19.69 7.62
CA LYS A 226 -5.58 18.52 8.50
C LYS A 226 -5.43 18.92 9.96
N PHE A 227 -6.03 18.12 10.82
CA PHE A 227 -5.90 18.25 12.27
C PHE A 227 -5.78 16.87 12.91
N THR A 228 -5.14 16.82 14.05
CA THR A 228 -5.06 15.63 14.90
C THR A 228 -5.15 16.06 16.35
N LEU A 229 -6.13 15.51 17.06
CA LEU A 229 -6.32 15.69 18.49
C LEU A 229 -6.09 14.36 19.19
N GLN A 230 -5.24 14.35 20.20
CA GLN A 230 -4.97 13.15 20.98
C GLN A 230 -4.83 13.49 22.48
N GLY A 231 -5.15 12.53 23.33
CA GLY A 231 -5.02 12.71 24.77
C GLY A 231 -5.61 11.59 25.61
N PRO A 232 -5.45 11.67 26.93
CA PRO A 232 -6.02 10.69 27.85
C PRO A 232 -7.51 10.93 28.07
N ILE A 233 -8.33 9.85 27.95
CA ILE A 233 -9.66 9.82 28.54
C ILE A 233 -9.53 9.58 30.05
N LYS A 234 -8.66 8.63 30.40
CA LYS A 234 -8.22 8.38 31.76
C LYS A 234 -6.72 8.22 31.77
N LYS A 235 -6.02 9.13 32.46
CA LYS A 235 -4.56 9.17 32.50
C LYS A 235 -3.96 7.80 32.84
N ASP A 236 -2.95 7.41 32.07
CA ASP A 236 -2.20 6.16 32.16
C ASP A 236 -3.05 4.87 31.95
N LYS A 237 -4.34 4.98 31.57
CA LYS A 237 -5.24 3.83 31.36
C LYS A 237 -5.96 3.84 30.02
N CYS A 238 -6.41 4.99 29.56
CA CYS A 238 -7.20 5.08 28.34
C CYS A 238 -6.85 6.36 27.58
N SER A 239 -6.55 6.22 26.29
CA SER A 239 -6.23 7.32 25.38
C SER A 239 -7.07 7.26 24.12
N PHE A 240 -7.13 8.39 23.42
CA PHE A 240 -7.72 8.50 22.11
C PHE A 240 -6.83 9.32 21.18
N ILE A 241 -7.00 9.10 19.89
CA ILE A 241 -6.54 9.95 18.81
C ILE A 241 -7.64 10.07 17.77
N ILE A 242 -7.93 11.28 17.34
CA ILE A 242 -8.87 11.58 16.26
C ILE A 242 -8.14 12.52 15.30
N SER A 243 -8.17 12.20 14.01
CA SER A 243 -7.61 13.08 13.00
C SER A 243 -8.54 13.19 11.79
N GLY A 244 -8.53 14.35 11.17
CA GLY A 244 -9.27 14.62 9.93
C GLY A 244 -8.44 15.39 8.95
N ARG A 245 -8.70 15.16 7.67
CA ARG A 245 -8.06 15.83 6.55
C ARG A 245 -9.09 16.11 5.46
N ARG A 246 -8.96 17.25 4.77
CA ARG A 246 -9.76 17.59 3.60
C ARG A 246 -8.96 18.43 2.60
N THR A 247 -9.16 18.17 1.30
CA THR A 247 -8.75 19.08 0.22
C THR A 247 -9.89 20.03 -0.12
N TYR A 248 -9.55 21.23 -0.58
CA TYR A 248 -10.51 22.30 -0.90
C TYR A 248 -10.16 23.07 -2.18
N VAL A 249 -9.42 22.42 -3.09
CA VAL A 249 -9.06 23.00 -4.40
C VAL A 249 -10.27 23.51 -5.16
N ASP A 250 -11.36 22.72 -5.14
CA ASP A 250 -12.64 23.06 -5.74
C ASP A 250 -13.20 24.38 -5.18
N LEU A 251 -13.10 24.62 -3.88
CA LEU A 251 -13.60 25.85 -3.25
C LEU A 251 -12.71 27.05 -3.56
N LEU A 252 -11.38 26.86 -3.60
CA LEU A 252 -10.42 27.95 -3.83
C LEU A 252 -10.44 28.46 -5.26
N ILE A 253 -10.60 27.58 -6.24
CA ILE A 253 -10.54 27.95 -7.66
C ILE A 253 -11.86 28.61 -8.13
N GLN A 254 -13.02 28.19 -7.60
CA GLN A 254 -14.34 28.62 -8.05
C GLN A 254 -14.55 30.16 -8.09
N PRO A 255 -14.09 30.97 -7.10
CA PRO A 255 -14.25 32.42 -7.13
C PRO A 255 -13.54 33.10 -8.31
N PHE A 256 -12.41 32.53 -8.76
CA PHE A 256 -11.56 33.09 -9.81
C PHE A 256 -11.97 32.68 -11.23
N LEU A 257 -12.90 31.71 -11.36
CA LEU A 257 -13.39 31.24 -12.65
C LEU A 257 -14.60 32.07 -13.13
N SER A 258 -14.56 32.52 -14.38
CA SER A 258 -15.71 33.15 -15.00
C SER A 258 -16.89 32.18 -15.06
N LYS A 259 -18.14 32.72 -15.13
CA LYS A 259 -19.35 31.89 -15.23
C LYS A 259 -19.33 30.96 -16.46
N LYS A 260 -18.63 31.37 -17.54
CA LYS A 260 -18.51 30.61 -18.80
C LYS A 260 -17.33 29.65 -18.84
N HIS A 261 -16.50 29.60 -17.78
CA HIS A 261 -15.33 28.73 -17.77
C HIS A 261 -15.73 27.26 -17.61
N GLN A 262 -15.13 26.35 -18.40
CA GLN A 262 -15.47 24.92 -18.40
C GLN A 262 -15.34 24.25 -17.03
N LEU A 263 -14.38 24.69 -16.21
CA LEU A 263 -14.16 24.15 -14.85
C LEU A 263 -15.10 24.77 -13.79
N LYS A 264 -16.02 25.69 -14.17
CA LYS A 264 -16.99 26.27 -13.24
C LYS A 264 -17.96 25.19 -12.78
N GLY A 265 -18.09 25.01 -11.46
CA GLY A 265 -18.96 23.97 -10.88
C GLY A 265 -18.34 22.57 -10.79
N VAL A 266 -17.07 22.39 -11.21
CA VAL A 266 -16.36 21.13 -10.99
C VAL A 266 -16.18 20.91 -9.49
N LYS A 267 -16.51 19.71 -9.02
CA LYS A 267 -16.23 19.20 -7.67
C LYS A 267 -14.99 18.31 -7.74
N PHE A 268 -13.98 18.61 -6.96
CA PHE A 268 -12.74 17.82 -6.92
C PHE A 268 -12.14 17.89 -5.52
N TYR A 269 -12.57 16.97 -4.67
CA TYR A 269 -12.14 16.93 -3.29
C TYR A 269 -12.15 15.51 -2.72
N PHE A 270 -11.36 15.32 -1.67
CA PHE A 270 -11.53 14.22 -0.75
C PHE A 270 -11.53 14.72 0.70
N TYR A 271 -12.02 13.88 1.58
CA TYR A 271 -11.85 14.00 3.01
C TYR A 271 -11.65 12.63 3.63
N ASP A 272 -10.94 12.59 4.75
CA ASP A 272 -10.80 11.41 5.58
C ASP A 272 -10.84 11.73 7.08
N LEU A 273 -11.25 10.72 7.84
CA LEU A 273 -11.34 10.73 9.28
C LEU A 273 -10.72 9.46 9.83
N ASN A 274 -9.89 9.59 10.84
CA ASN A 274 -9.28 8.48 11.58
C ASN A 274 -9.64 8.64 13.06
N ALA A 275 -9.94 7.53 13.73
CA ALA A 275 -10.13 7.50 15.16
C ALA A 275 -9.52 6.22 15.74
N LYS A 276 -8.86 6.31 16.87
CA LYS A 276 -8.39 5.14 17.63
C LYS A 276 -8.50 5.37 19.12
N PHE A 277 -8.91 4.32 19.81
CA PHE A 277 -9.01 4.26 21.26
C PHE A 277 -8.16 3.11 21.78
N ASN A 278 -7.42 3.37 22.85
CA ASN A 278 -6.57 2.42 23.53
C ASN A 278 -7.02 2.31 24.99
N VAL A 279 -7.22 1.07 25.47
CA VAL A 279 -7.66 0.80 26.84
C VAL A 279 -6.75 -0.24 27.47
N ILE A 280 -6.06 0.15 28.53
CA ILE A 280 -5.24 -0.72 29.39
C ILE A 280 -6.13 -1.21 30.53
N ILE A 281 -6.61 -2.45 30.42
CA ILE A 281 -7.43 -3.07 31.48
C ILE A 281 -6.55 -3.38 32.70
N ASN A 282 -5.41 -4.05 32.46
CA ASN A 282 -4.37 -4.36 33.44
C ASN A 282 -3.04 -4.65 32.70
N ASP A 283 -2.03 -5.09 33.42
CA ASP A 283 -0.69 -5.37 32.86
C ASP A 283 -0.68 -6.49 31.80
N LYS A 284 -1.70 -7.35 31.76
CA LYS A 284 -1.79 -8.47 30.83
C LYS A 284 -2.78 -8.23 29.68
N HIS A 285 -3.79 -7.38 29.87
CA HIS A 285 -4.87 -7.21 28.90
C HIS A 285 -4.97 -5.77 28.40
N ARG A 286 -4.98 -5.61 27.07
CA ARG A 286 -5.17 -4.33 26.39
C ARG A 286 -6.14 -4.49 25.23
N LEU A 287 -6.96 -3.47 25.04
CA LEU A 287 -7.93 -3.37 23.95
C LEU A 287 -7.63 -2.14 23.12
N TYR A 288 -7.80 -2.28 21.80
CA TYR A 288 -7.66 -1.20 20.84
C TYR A 288 -8.87 -1.23 19.91
N PHE A 289 -9.42 -0.06 19.65
CA PHE A 289 -10.50 0.13 18.68
C PHE A 289 -10.07 1.18 17.68
N GLY A 290 -10.03 0.84 16.41
CA GLY A 290 -9.66 1.72 15.30
C GLY A 290 -10.82 1.89 14.34
N ALA A 291 -10.91 3.07 13.72
CA ALA A 291 -11.84 3.37 12.65
C ALA A 291 -11.21 4.32 11.65
N TYR A 292 -11.57 4.15 10.39
CA TYR A 292 -11.21 5.03 9.29
C TYR A 292 -12.41 5.18 8.35
N TYR A 293 -12.61 6.39 7.85
CA TYR A 293 -13.52 6.68 6.75
C TYR A 293 -12.89 7.71 5.82
N GLY A 294 -12.83 7.40 4.52
CA GLY A 294 -12.36 8.31 3.49
C GLY A 294 -13.27 8.30 2.28
N ARG A 295 -13.54 9.47 1.70
CA ARG A 295 -14.38 9.61 0.53
C ARG A 295 -13.82 10.63 -0.44
N ASP A 296 -13.87 10.27 -1.72
CA ASP A 296 -13.48 11.09 -2.87
C ASP A 296 -14.66 11.42 -3.74
N ARG A 297 -14.62 12.58 -4.35
CA ARG A 297 -15.57 12.96 -5.38
C ARG A 297 -14.92 13.79 -6.48
N TYR A 298 -15.10 13.33 -7.71
CA TYR A 298 -14.90 14.12 -8.91
C TYR A 298 -16.24 14.27 -9.62
N GLY A 299 -16.71 15.51 -9.77
CA GLY A 299 -17.99 15.81 -10.41
C GLY A 299 -17.85 16.93 -11.43
N TYR A 300 -18.33 16.68 -12.64
CA TYR A 300 -18.44 17.67 -13.71
C TYR A 300 -19.88 17.76 -14.20
N LYS A 301 -20.35 18.98 -14.42
CA LYS A 301 -21.63 19.23 -15.04
C LYS A 301 -21.44 20.35 -16.10
N SER A 302 -21.82 20.07 -17.35
CA SER A 302 -21.74 21.05 -18.42
C SER A 302 -22.65 22.25 -18.10
N GLN A 303 -22.36 23.42 -18.70
CA GLN A 303 -23.13 24.63 -18.48
C GLN A 303 -24.57 24.51 -18.94
N SER A 304 -24.83 23.80 -20.06
CA SER A 304 -26.17 23.46 -20.53
C SER A 304 -26.90 22.48 -19.59
N GLY A 305 -26.18 21.81 -18.71
CA GLY A 305 -26.70 20.72 -17.89
C GLY A 305 -26.86 19.39 -18.64
N ALA A 306 -26.64 19.38 -19.95
CA ALA A 306 -26.83 18.21 -20.80
C ALA A 306 -25.84 17.08 -20.48
N THR A 307 -24.60 17.42 -20.06
CA THR A 307 -23.61 16.42 -19.72
C THR A 307 -23.31 16.49 -18.24
N LYS A 308 -23.35 15.32 -17.56
CA LYS A 308 -22.94 15.13 -16.17
C LYS A 308 -22.02 13.92 -16.06
N ILE A 309 -20.89 14.09 -15.37
CA ILE A 309 -19.95 13.03 -15.00
C ILE A 309 -19.74 13.13 -13.50
N ASP A 310 -19.90 12.03 -12.78
CA ASP A 310 -19.71 11.99 -11.32
C ASP A 310 -19.04 10.68 -10.95
N PHE A 311 -17.80 10.74 -10.44
CA PHE A 311 -17.04 9.64 -9.88
C PHE A 311 -16.99 9.81 -8.38
N VAL A 312 -17.40 8.80 -7.64
CA VAL A 312 -17.36 8.77 -6.18
C VAL A 312 -16.81 7.44 -5.75
N TRP A 313 -15.87 7.44 -4.81
CA TRP A 313 -15.42 6.22 -4.13
C TRP A 313 -15.16 6.49 -2.66
N ALA A 314 -15.31 5.46 -1.86
CA ALA A 314 -15.09 5.54 -0.43
C ALA A 314 -14.47 4.26 0.14
N ASN A 315 -13.70 4.41 1.20
CA ASN A 315 -13.26 3.33 2.06
C ASN A 315 -13.75 3.59 3.48
N ALA A 316 -14.25 2.54 4.14
CA ALA A 316 -14.50 2.53 5.57
C ALA A 316 -13.85 1.31 6.18
N MET A 317 -13.27 1.44 7.37
CA MET A 317 -12.82 0.30 8.14
C MET A 317 -13.06 0.49 9.62
N ALA A 318 -13.26 -0.61 10.33
CA ALA A 318 -13.25 -0.70 11.77
C ALA A 318 -12.38 -1.87 12.21
N SER A 319 -11.67 -1.71 13.33
CA SER A 319 -10.86 -2.77 13.92
C SER A 319 -11.07 -2.81 15.44
N ALA A 320 -11.13 -4.02 16.00
CA ALA A 320 -11.08 -4.27 17.43
C ALA A 320 -9.99 -5.30 17.69
N ARG A 321 -9.00 -4.95 18.50
CA ARG A 321 -7.84 -5.82 18.79
C ARG A 321 -7.69 -6.00 20.28
N TRP A 322 -7.49 -7.26 20.67
CA TRP A 322 -7.22 -7.67 22.04
C TRP A 322 -5.84 -8.31 22.13
N ASN A 323 -4.99 -7.72 22.96
CA ASN A 323 -3.68 -8.23 23.27
C ASN A 323 -3.70 -8.84 24.68
N TYR A 324 -3.25 -10.09 24.79
CA TYR A 324 -3.19 -10.82 26.05
C TYR A 324 -1.83 -11.46 26.30
N ILE A 325 -1.17 -11.06 27.38
CA ILE A 325 0.07 -11.71 27.87
C ILE A 325 -0.32 -12.89 28.74
N ILE A 326 -0.40 -14.07 28.14
CA ILE A 326 -0.77 -15.32 28.85
C ILE A 326 0.33 -15.66 29.86
N SER A 327 1.59 -15.61 29.43
CA SER A 327 2.76 -15.88 30.25
C SER A 327 3.97 -15.06 29.76
N PRO A 328 5.11 -15.05 30.46
CA PRO A 328 6.31 -14.37 29.98
C PRO A 328 6.84 -14.83 28.62
N ARG A 329 6.39 -15.99 28.14
CA ARG A 329 6.83 -16.58 26.84
C ARG A 329 5.70 -16.69 25.83
N LEU A 330 4.47 -16.34 26.21
CA LEU A 330 3.29 -16.60 25.41
C LEU A 330 2.43 -15.35 25.31
N PHE A 331 2.27 -14.84 24.10
CA PHE A 331 1.52 -13.64 23.79
C PHE A 331 0.43 -13.96 22.75
N LEU A 332 -0.80 -13.55 23.02
CA LEU A 332 -1.95 -13.70 22.12
C LEU A 332 -2.35 -12.33 21.59
N ASN A 333 -2.54 -12.26 20.28
CA ASN A 333 -3.15 -11.13 19.58
C ASN A 333 -4.40 -11.64 18.85
N THR A 334 -5.56 -11.12 19.19
CA THR A 334 -6.82 -11.41 18.49
C THR A 334 -7.41 -10.12 17.97
N SER A 335 -7.73 -10.08 16.68
CA SER A 335 -8.31 -8.92 16.01
C SER A 335 -9.56 -9.32 15.22
N PHE A 336 -10.57 -8.48 15.33
CA PHE A 336 -11.73 -8.46 14.47
C PHE A 336 -11.64 -7.20 13.60
N THR A 337 -11.81 -7.33 12.28
CA THR A 337 -11.79 -6.21 11.36
C THR A 337 -12.99 -6.25 10.43
N PHE A 338 -13.47 -5.06 10.09
CA PHE A 338 -14.45 -4.82 9.04
C PHE A 338 -13.87 -3.84 8.03
N SER A 339 -14.02 -4.13 6.75
CA SER A 339 -13.60 -3.26 5.66
C SER A 339 -14.74 -3.14 4.65
N HIS A 340 -14.96 -1.93 4.17
CA HIS A 340 -15.94 -1.62 3.14
C HIS A 340 -15.31 -0.69 2.12
N TYR A 341 -15.45 -1.03 0.86
CA TYR A 341 -15.05 -0.20 -0.28
C TYR A 341 -16.19 -0.13 -1.27
N ASP A 342 -16.55 1.08 -1.68
CA ASP A 342 -17.52 1.30 -2.74
C ASP A 342 -17.02 2.33 -3.76
N PHE A 343 -17.43 2.14 -5.01
CA PHE A 343 -17.35 3.21 -6.00
C PHE A 343 -18.64 3.32 -6.80
N SER A 344 -18.89 4.51 -7.32
CA SER A 344 -19.93 4.75 -8.32
C SER A 344 -19.46 5.71 -9.40
N THR A 345 -19.76 5.36 -10.65
CA THR A 345 -19.52 6.20 -11.82
C THR A 345 -20.86 6.52 -12.45
N THR A 346 -21.20 7.80 -12.59
CA THR A 346 -22.40 8.23 -13.27
C THR A 346 -22.02 9.09 -14.48
N MET A 347 -22.48 8.69 -15.66
CA MET A 347 -22.37 9.46 -16.89
C MET A 347 -23.78 9.73 -17.40
N ALA A 348 -24.14 10.99 -17.57
CA ALA A 348 -25.43 11.38 -18.15
C ALA A 348 -25.20 12.35 -19.31
N MET A 349 -25.91 12.11 -20.40
CA MET A 349 -25.94 12.96 -21.59
C MET A 349 -27.40 13.15 -22.02
N ASP A 350 -27.90 14.38 -21.88
CA ASP A 350 -29.29 14.71 -22.08
C ASP A 350 -30.24 13.81 -21.26
N VAL A 351 -31.03 12.97 -21.93
CA VAL A 351 -32.01 12.06 -21.35
C VAL A 351 -31.40 10.67 -20.98
N TYR A 352 -30.17 10.43 -21.42
CA TYR A 352 -29.51 9.15 -21.19
C TYR A 352 -28.65 9.22 -19.94
N GLN A 353 -28.78 8.24 -19.05
CA GLN A 353 -27.91 8.07 -17.89
C GLN A 353 -27.42 6.64 -17.79
N PHE A 354 -26.13 6.49 -17.61
CA PHE A 354 -25.47 5.24 -17.26
C PHE A 354 -24.82 5.40 -15.89
N LYS A 355 -25.12 4.50 -14.95
CA LYS A 355 -24.49 4.45 -13.65
C LYS A 355 -23.96 3.04 -13.40
N LEU A 356 -22.69 2.95 -13.06
CA LEU A 356 -22.01 1.73 -12.62
C LEU A 356 -21.67 1.88 -11.16
N MET A 357 -21.95 0.84 -10.37
CA MET A 357 -21.61 0.75 -8.95
C MET A 357 -20.89 -0.57 -8.68
N SER A 358 -19.99 -0.55 -7.72
CA SER A 358 -19.36 -1.77 -7.19
C SER A 358 -19.07 -1.62 -5.72
N THR A 359 -19.20 -2.73 -4.99
CA THR A 359 -19.02 -2.76 -3.54
C THR A 359 -18.24 -4.01 -3.13
N VAL A 360 -17.34 -3.84 -2.16
CA VAL A 360 -16.61 -4.92 -1.49
C VAL A 360 -16.78 -4.76 0.02
N GLU A 361 -17.25 -5.79 0.68
CA GLU A 361 -17.35 -5.85 2.14
C GLU A 361 -16.58 -7.07 2.65
N GLU A 362 -15.84 -6.89 3.73
CA GLU A 362 -15.03 -7.91 4.36
C GLU A 362 -15.18 -7.87 5.87
N CYS A 363 -15.48 -9.02 6.47
CA CYS A 363 -15.40 -9.22 7.91
C CYS A 363 -14.33 -10.28 8.19
N ALA A 364 -13.33 -9.94 9.01
CA ALA A 364 -12.24 -10.87 9.32
C ALA A 364 -12.03 -11.04 10.81
N LEU A 365 -11.69 -12.27 11.20
CA LEU A 365 -11.27 -12.63 12.56
C LEU A 365 -9.90 -13.31 12.47
N LYS A 366 -8.90 -12.72 13.12
CA LYS A 366 -7.55 -13.25 13.20
C LYS A 366 -7.16 -13.46 14.65
N SER A 367 -6.59 -14.63 14.95
CA SER A 367 -6.01 -14.92 16.26
C SER A 367 -4.62 -15.49 16.07
N GLU A 368 -3.62 -14.84 16.67
CA GLU A 368 -2.20 -15.18 16.54
C GLU A 368 -1.57 -15.37 17.91
N LEU A 369 -0.93 -16.50 18.10
CA LEU A 369 -0.16 -16.85 19.28
C LEU A 369 1.34 -16.74 18.98
N THR A 370 2.05 -15.87 19.70
CA THR A 370 3.51 -15.79 19.66
C THR A 370 4.08 -16.56 20.85
N TYR A 371 4.93 -17.52 20.58
CA TYR A 371 5.60 -18.37 21.59
C TYR A 371 7.10 -18.25 21.51
N LEU A 372 7.73 -17.83 22.60
CA LEU A 372 9.16 -17.60 22.76
C LEU A 372 9.73 -18.61 23.75
N PRO A 373 9.92 -19.89 23.37
CA PRO A 373 10.38 -20.95 24.30
C PRO A 373 11.76 -20.68 24.87
N ASN A 374 12.64 -20.16 24.03
CA ASN A 374 14.03 -19.81 24.35
C ASN A 374 14.50 -18.69 23.37
N PRO A 375 15.71 -18.11 23.55
CA PRO A 375 16.20 -17.02 22.72
C PRO A 375 16.43 -17.35 21.25
N LYS A 376 16.49 -18.65 20.89
CA LYS A 376 16.78 -19.10 19.52
C LYS A 376 15.51 -19.23 18.65
N HIS A 377 14.33 -19.31 19.26
CA HIS A 377 13.07 -19.57 18.57
C HIS A 377 12.06 -18.48 18.84
N ASN A 378 11.47 -17.97 17.77
CA ASN A 378 10.31 -17.08 17.79
C ASN A 378 9.21 -17.71 16.94
N MET A 379 8.37 -18.51 17.59
CA MET A 379 7.31 -19.26 16.95
C MET A 379 6.02 -18.47 16.91
N ARG A 380 5.31 -18.55 15.79
CA ARG A 380 3.96 -17.95 15.61
C ARG A 380 3.01 -18.98 15.04
N PHE A 381 1.83 -19.05 15.62
CA PHE A 381 0.73 -19.90 15.20
C PHE A 381 -0.51 -19.06 15.10
N GLY A 382 -1.34 -19.27 14.09
CA GLY A 382 -2.55 -18.50 14.00
C GLY A 382 -3.58 -19.03 13.04
N VAL A 383 -4.78 -18.47 13.20
CA VAL A 383 -5.94 -18.71 12.35
C VAL A 383 -6.45 -17.35 11.88
N HIS A 384 -6.81 -17.26 10.62
CA HIS A 384 -7.37 -16.08 9.98
C HIS A 384 -8.57 -16.50 9.14
N TYR A 385 -9.75 -16.10 9.55
CA TYR A 385 -11.00 -16.33 8.84
C TYR A 385 -11.51 -15.02 8.28
N ILE A 386 -11.96 -15.03 7.01
CA ILE A 386 -12.48 -13.86 6.30
C ILE A 386 -13.77 -14.26 5.59
N PHE A 387 -14.80 -13.44 5.75
CA PHE A 387 -16.02 -13.48 4.96
C PHE A 387 -16.04 -12.31 4.00
N HIS A 388 -16.26 -12.58 2.71
CA HIS A 388 -16.33 -11.60 1.63
C HIS A 388 -17.73 -11.51 1.05
N LEU A 389 -18.21 -10.30 0.85
CA LEU A 389 -19.38 -9.97 0.07
C LEU A 389 -18.99 -8.96 -1.01
N MET A 390 -19.18 -9.33 -2.28
CA MET A 390 -18.81 -8.49 -3.42
C MET A 390 -19.97 -8.32 -4.37
N ARG A 391 -20.19 -7.08 -4.82
CA ARG A 391 -21.11 -6.73 -5.91
C ARG A 391 -20.30 -6.03 -6.99
N PRO A 392 -19.74 -6.80 -7.96
CA PRO A 392 -18.77 -6.26 -8.90
C PRO A 392 -19.37 -5.24 -9.86
N ASN A 393 -20.55 -5.49 -10.39
CA ASN A 393 -21.16 -4.68 -11.45
C ASN A 393 -22.66 -4.50 -11.21
N GLU A 394 -23.05 -3.40 -10.61
CA GLU A 394 -24.45 -2.99 -10.50
C GLU A 394 -24.69 -1.84 -11.50
N TYR A 395 -25.52 -2.08 -12.51
CA TYR A 395 -25.83 -1.11 -13.55
C TYR A 395 -27.20 -0.45 -13.34
N ASP A 396 -27.29 0.86 -13.52
CA ASP A 396 -28.56 1.63 -13.63
C ASP A 396 -28.51 2.41 -14.94
N VAL A 397 -29.31 1.99 -15.92
CA VAL A 397 -29.37 2.59 -17.26
C VAL A 397 -30.75 3.20 -17.46
N ARG A 398 -30.80 4.49 -17.74
CA ARG A 398 -32.03 5.26 -17.99
C ARG A 398 -31.97 5.91 -19.37
N ALA A 399 -33.05 5.78 -20.12
CA ALA A 399 -33.21 6.39 -21.45
C ALA A 399 -34.55 7.15 -21.50
N GLY A 400 -34.53 8.43 -21.06
CA GLY A 400 -35.75 9.25 -20.93
C GLY A 400 -36.62 8.89 -19.72
N GLU A 401 -37.79 9.51 -19.61
CA GLU A 401 -38.69 9.29 -18.47
C GLU A 401 -39.45 7.95 -18.53
N GLN A 402 -39.48 7.29 -19.68
CA GLN A 402 -40.35 6.14 -19.92
C GLN A 402 -39.63 4.80 -20.22
N THR A 403 -38.31 4.80 -20.35
CA THR A 403 -37.59 3.58 -20.72
C THR A 403 -36.48 3.26 -19.70
N ASN A 404 -36.78 2.44 -18.72
CA ASN A 404 -35.76 1.75 -17.92
C ASN A 404 -35.32 0.53 -18.72
N LEU A 405 -34.07 0.55 -19.21
CA LEU A 405 -33.45 -0.66 -19.72
C LEU A 405 -33.04 -1.47 -18.48
N SER A 406 -33.87 -2.40 -18.06
CA SER A 406 -33.52 -3.29 -16.95
C SER A 406 -32.49 -4.30 -17.45
N LEU A 407 -31.22 -4.01 -17.18
CA LEU A 407 -30.18 -5.04 -17.25
C LEU A 407 -30.41 -6.05 -16.13
N PRO A 408 -30.05 -7.33 -16.32
CA PRO A 408 -30.12 -8.32 -15.24
C PRO A 408 -29.36 -7.79 -14.00
N GLU A 409 -29.99 -7.91 -12.83
CA GLU A 409 -29.28 -7.60 -11.60
C GLU A 409 -28.06 -8.53 -11.45
N SER A 410 -26.87 -7.95 -11.31
CA SER A 410 -25.68 -8.73 -11.02
C SER A 410 -25.82 -9.36 -9.63
N ALA A 411 -25.81 -10.69 -9.59
CA ALA A 411 -25.88 -11.41 -8.31
C ALA A 411 -24.65 -11.09 -7.45
N PRO A 412 -24.83 -10.91 -6.14
CA PRO A 412 -23.71 -10.77 -5.22
C PRO A 412 -22.87 -12.04 -5.17
N TYR A 413 -21.56 -11.90 -4.98
CA TYR A 413 -20.63 -13.00 -4.74
C TYR A 413 -20.35 -13.10 -3.25
N TYR A 414 -20.57 -14.28 -2.67
CA TYR A 414 -20.26 -14.60 -1.29
C TYR A 414 -19.08 -15.56 -1.24
N ALA A 415 -18.11 -15.32 -0.39
CA ALA A 415 -16.98 -16.22 -0.23
C ALA A 415 -16.48 -16.30 1.20
N HIS A 416 -15.96 -17.48 1.56
CA HIS A 416 -15.23 -17.73 2.80
C HIS A 416 -13.77 -17.99 2.49
N GLU A 417 -12.86 -17.38 3.26
CA GLU A 417 -11.44 -17.67 3.22
C GLU A 417 -10.96 -18.01 4.63
N LEU A 418 -10.30 -19.17 4.79
CA LEU A 418 -9.68 -19.61 6.04
C LEU A 418 -8.19 -19.83 5.82
N GLY A 419 -7.36 -19.18 6.62
CA GLY A 419 -5.93 -19.40 6.67
C GLY A 419 -5.49 -19.95 8.03
N ILE A 420 -4.77 -21.05 8.04
CA ILE A 420 -4.12 -21.59 9.25
C ILE A 420 -2.61 -21.58 9.00
N TYR A 421 -1.83 -21.04 9.92
CA TYR A 421 -0.40 -20.90 9.72
C TYR A 421 0.42 -21.19 10.96
N ALA A 422 1.65 -21.62 10.68
CA ALA A 422 2.70 -21.77 11.67
C ALA A 422 4.02 -21.25 11.08
N SER A 423 4.83 -20.60 11.89
CA SER A 423 6.18 -20.19 11.50
C SER A 423 7.12 -20.20 12.69
N ASP A 424 8.41 -20.40 12.42
CA ASP A 424 9.48 -20.30 13.40
C ASP A 424 10.66 -19.52 12.83
N GLU A 425 11.00 -18.43 13.48
CA GLU A 425 12.25 -17.71 13.25
C GLU A 425 13.30 -18.29 14.17
N TRP A 426 14.23 -19.07 13.60
CA TRP A 426 15.19 -19.89 14.30
C TRP A 426 16.63 -19.42 14.09
N ASP A 427 17.28 -19.03 15.19
CA ASP A 427 18.71 -18.75 15.24
C ASP A 427 19.48 -20.06 15.38
N ILE A 428 19.77 -20.75 14.26
CA ILE A 428 20.45 -22.06 14.21
C ILE A 428 21.88 -21.88 14.70
N ALA A 429 22.58 -20.89 14.19
CA ALA A 429 23.96 -20.56 14.54
C ALA A 429 24.19 -19.04 14.42
N LYS A 430 25.28 -18.51 14.96
CA LYS A 430 25.65 -17.09 14.86
C LYS A 430 25.66 -16.58 13.39
N TRP A 431 26.04 -17.45 12.47
CA TRP A 431 26.15 -17.17 11.05
C TRP A 431 24.88 -17.52 10.24
N LEU A 432 23.95 -18.30 10.82
CA LEU A 432 22.74 -18.78 10.13
C LEU A 432 21.48 -18.55 10.96
N LYS A 433 20.58 -17.74 10.41
CA LYS A 433 19.22 -17.55 10.89
C LYS A 433 18.23 -17.91 9.80
N VAL A 434 17.17 -18.62 10.14
CA VAL A 434 16.18 -19.13 9.20
C VAL A 434 14.79 -18.80 9.72
N ASN A 435 13.90 -18.38 8.83
CA ASN A 435 12.47 -18.29 9.12
C ASN A 435 11.73 -19.24 8.18
N VAL A 436 11.17 -20.31 8.75
CA VAL A 436 10.36 -21.30 8.04
C VAL A 436 8.90 -21.07 8.41
N GLY A 437 8.05 -20.98 7.40
CA GLY A 437 6.62 -20.81 7.58
C GLY A 437 5.82 -21.73 6.66
N LEU A 438 4.69 -22.16 7.15
CA LEU A 438 3.69 -22.92 6.40
C LEU A 438 2.32 -22.29 6.64
N ARG A 439 1.59 -22.01 5.57
CA ARG A 439 0.21 -21.58 5.61
C ARG A 439 -0.63 -22.56 4.79
N TYR A 440 -1.72 -23.01 5.36
CA TYR A 440 -2.82 -23.66 4.64
C TYR A 440 -3.91 -22.63 4.41
N SER A 441 -4.40 -22.52 3.19
CA SER A 441 -5.53 -21.66 2.83
C SER A 441 -6.64 -22.47 2.18
N HIS A 442 -7.86 -22.22 2.65
CA HIS A 442 -9.09 -22.77 2.15
C HIS A 442 -10.00 -21.63 1.72
N PHE A 443 -10.54 -21.71 0.52
CA PHE A 443 -11.42 -20.70 -0.05
C PHE A 443 -12.65 -21.35 -0.65
N GLU A 444 -13.83 -20.79 -0.39
CA GLU A 444 -15.11 -21.26 -0.90
C GLU A 444 -15.90 -20.10 -1.51
N HIS A 445 -16.33 -20.25 -2.76
CA HIS A 445 -17.38 -19.46 -3.39
C HIS A 445 -18.72 -20.15 -3.13
N ILE A 446 -19.67 -19.41 -2.55
CA ILE A 446 -20.97 -19.96 -2.14
C ILE A 446 -22.14 -19.19 -2.77
N GLY A 447 -23.32 -19.85 -2.90
CA GLY A 447 -24.59 -19.20 -3.28
C GLY A 447 -25.18 -18.34 -2.14
N ALA A 448 -26.18 -17.53 -2.43
CA ALA A 448 -27.07 -17.47 -3.60
C ALA A 448 -26.37 -16.89 -4.84
N PHE A 449 -26.41 -17.64 -5.95
CA PHE A 449 -25.79 -17.18 -7.19
C PHE A 449 -26.49 -17.84 -8.40
N THR A 450 -26.63 -17.10 -9.49
CA THR A 450 -27.11 -17.63 -10.76
C THR A 450 -25.96 -17.63 -11.78
N ARG A 451 -25.57 -18.82 -12.22
CA ARG A 451 -24.60 -19.01 -13.31
C ARG A 451 -25.33 -19.01 -14.63
N TYR A 452 -25.05 -18.04 -15.49
CA TYR A 452 -25.54 -18.00 -16.85
C TYR A 452 -24.65 -18.86 -17.77
N ILE A 453 -25.29 -19.67 -18.61
CA ILE A 453 -24.64 -20.44 -19.68
C ILE A 453 -24.87 -19.65 -20.96
N VAL A 454 -23.80 -19.32 -21.66
CA VAL A 454 -23.84 -18.50 -22.87
C VAL A 454 -23.36 -19.31 -24.08
N ASP A 455 -23.88 -18.97 -25.26
CA ASP A 455 -23.41 -19.50 -26.55
C ASP A 455 -22.19 -18.74 -27.09
N ASP A 456 -21.72 -19.11 -28.29
CA ASP A 456 -20.57 -18.48 -28.97
C ASP A 456 -20.80 -16.98 -29.33
N ARG A 457 -22.03 -16.49 -29.17
CA ARG A 457 -22.44 -15.09 -29.43
C ARG A 457 -22.70 -14.30 -28.14
N ASP A 458 -22.26 -14.84 -27.00
CA ASP A 458 -22.50 -14.27 -25.66
C ASP A 458 -24.00 -14.14 -25.29
N MET A 459 -24.89 -14.96 -25.92
CA MET A 459 -26.31 -14.99 -25.60
C MET A 459 -26.59 -16.04 -24.53
N ILE A 460 -27.37 -15.68 -23.52
CA ILE A 460 -27.77 -16.60 -22.44
C ILE A 460 -28.72 -17.68 -23.02
N VAL A 461 -28.31 -18.94 -22.97
CA VAL A 461 -29.08 -20.09 -23.45
C VAL A 461 -29.64 -20.91 -22.30
N ASP A 462 -29.03 -20.87 -21.11
CA ASP A 462 -29.48 -21.61 -19.91
C ASP A 462 -28.93 -20.95 -18.64
N SER A 463 -29.36 -21.41 -17.47
CA SER A 463 -28.84 -20.93 -16.18
C SER A 463 -28.90 -22.02 -15.09
N VAL A 464 -27.91 -21.97 -14.19
CA VAL A 464 -27.86 -22.83 -12.99
C VAL A 464 -28.01 -21.92 -11.76
N VAL A 465 -29.00 -22.24 -10.93
CA VAL A 465 -29.28 -21.45 -9.70
C VAL A 465 -28.77 -22.23 -8.49
N TYR A 466 -27.86 -21.60 -7.74
CA TYR A 466 -27.33 -22.10 -6.47
C TYR A 466 -28.05 -21.42 -5.31
N LYS A 467 -28.46 -22.23 -4.32
CA LYS A 467 -29.18 -21.77 -3.13
C LYS A 467 -28.23 -21.03 -2.16
N PRO A 468 -28.74 -20.18 -1.25
CA PRO A 468 -27.93 -19.57 -0.20
C PRO A 468 -27.12 -20.61 0.60
N GLY A 469 -25.80 -20.39 0.72
CA GLY A 469 -24.88 -21.28 1.42
C GLY A 469 -24.46 -22.55 0.65
N GLU A 470 -24.98 -22.79 -0.55
CA GLU A 470 -24.53 -23.90 -1.40
C GLU A 470 -23.12 -23.65 -1.92
N ILE A 471 -22.22 -24.63 -1.80
CA ILE A 471 -20.84 -24.52 -2.29
C ILE A 471 -20.83 -24.64 -3.81
N ILE A 472 -20.39 -23.58 -4.47
CA ILE A 472 -20.22 -23.54 -5.93
C ILE A 472 -18.83 -24.06 -6.30
N LYS A 473 -17.80 -23.56 -5.63
CA LYS A 473 -16.40 -23.94 -5.86
C LYS A 473 -15.58 -23.79 -4.60
N GLN A 474 -14.65 -24.73 -4.38
CA GLN A 474 -13.69 -24.66 -3.29
C GLN A 474 -12.26 -24.86 -3.79
N TYR A 475 -11.30 -24.23 -3.09
CA TYR A 475 -9.87 -24.32 -3.33
C TYR A 475 -9.12 -24.55 -2.02
N ASN A 476 -8.24 -25.57 -2.03
CA ASN A 476 -7.37 -25.90 -0.90
C ASN A 476 -5.93 -25.74 -1.35
N ARG A 477 -5.12 -24.96 -0.62
CA ARG A 477 -3.75 -24.65 -1.00
C ARG A 477 -2.82 -24.67 0.21
N VAL A 478 -1.56 -25.04 -0.05
CA VAL A 478 -0.47 -25.03 0.94
C VAL A 478 0.60 -24.04 0.45
N GLU A 479 1.01 -23.14 1.32
CA GLU A 479 1.91 -22.03 1.03
C GLU A 479 3.18 -22.14 1.87
N PRO A 480 4.22 -22.88 1.41
CA PRO A 480 5.52 -22.91 2.07
C PRO A 480 6.26 -21.58 1.87
N ARG A 481 6.95 -21.14 2.90
CA ARG A 481 7.75 -19.92 2.93
C ARG A 481 9.05 -20.14 3.66
N LEU A 482 10.14 -19.65 3.07
CA LEU A 482 11.49 -19.80 3.60
C LEU A 482 12.23 -18.49 3.43
N ASN A 483 12.80 -18.00 4.54
CA ASN A 483 13.77 -16.91 4.53
C ASN A 483 15.03 -17.40 5.25
N MET A 484 16.19 -17.07 4.71
CA MET A 484 17.49 -17.43 5.28
C MET A 484 18.41 -16.22 5.28
N ARG A 485 19.17 -16.06 6.35
CA ARG A 485 20.25 -15.08 6.45
C ARG A 485 21.55 -15.79 6.80
N PHE A 486 22.58 -15.56 5.99
CA PHE A 486 23.95 -15.98 6.21
C PHE A 486 24.79 -14.77 6.59
N GLN A 487 25.21 -14.67 7.84
CA GLN A 487 26.07 -13.61 8.34
C GLN A 487 27.52 -13.93 7.97
N LEU A 488 28.08 -13.17 7.00
CA LEU A 488 29.46 -13.39 6.56
C LEU A 488 30.46 -12.63 7.44
N ALA A 489 30.09 -11.41 7.87
CA ALA A 489 30.88 -10.58 8.76
C ALA A 489 29.94 -9.73 9.63
N LYS A 490 30.48 -8.99 10.61
CA LYS A 490 29.67 -8.14 11.53
C LYS A 490 28.68 -7.22 10.81
N TYR A 491 29.06 -6.72 9.65
CA TYR A 491 28.28 -5.73 8.88
C TYR A 491 27.90 -6.21 7.48
N THR A 492 28.00 -7.53 7.21
CA THR A 492 27.75 -8.12 5.90
C THR A 492 26.93 -9.37 6.03
N SER A 493 25.85 -9.49 5.28
CA SER A 493 25.05 -10.72 5.18
C SER A 493 24.60 -11.01 3.75
N ILE A 494 24.39 -12.28 3.46
CA ILE A 494 23.64 -12.76 2.30
C ILE A 494 22.28 -13.22 2.81
N LYS A 495 21.22 -12.84 2.11
CA LYS A 495 19.87 -13.26 2.43
C LYS A 495 19.22 -13.90 1.21
N ALA A 496 18.47 -14.96 1.44
CA ALA A 496 17.71 -15.66 0.41
C ALA A 496 16.27 -15.87 0.87
N SER A 497 15.33 -15.86 -0.06
CA SER A 497 13.92 -16.19 0.21
C SER A 497 13.31 -17.00 -0.91
N ALA A 498 12.37 -17.88 -0.55
CA ALA A 498 11.52 -18.61 -1.47
C ALA A 498 10.10 -18.65 -0.90
N THR A 499 9.12 -18.27 -1.70
CA THR A 499 7.71 -18.21 -1.29
C THR A 499 6.79 -18.73 -2.39
N LEU A 500 5.75 -19.46 -1.97
CA LEU A 500 4.59 -19.79 -2.80
C LEU A 500 3.38 -19.11 -2.17
N ASN A 501 2.68 -18.29 -2.97
CA ASN A 501 1.54 -17.49 -2.52
C ASN A 501 0.35 -17.70 -3.45
N TYR A 502 -0.87 -17.62 -2.88
CA TYR A 502 -2.13 -17.65 -3.63
C TYR A 502 -2.93 -16.38 -3.34
N GLN A 503 -3.72 -15.98 -4.36
CA GLN A 503 -4.62 -14.84 -4.27
C GLN A 503 -6.00 -15.26 -4.75
N TYR A 504 -7.03 -14.96 -3.95
CA TYR A 504 -8.41 -15.32 -4.19
C TYR A 504 -9.30 -14.15 -4.60
N LEU A 505 -8.84 -12.91 -4.41
CA LEU A 505 -9.53 -11.70 -4.81
C LEU A 505 -8.77 -10.99 -5.91
N HIS A 506 -9.44 -10.65 -7.00
CA HIS A 506 -8.85 -10.12 -8.22
C HIS A 506 -9.44 -8.75 -8.54
N GLN A 507 -8.59 -7.79 -8.92
CA GLN A 507 -9.01 -6.53 -9.55
C GLN A 507 -8.48 -6.52 -10.97
N ILE A 508 -9.37 -6.55 -11.95
CA ILE A 508 -9.01 -6.64 -13.34
C ILE A 508 -9.24 -5.28 -13.98
N PRO A 509 -8.17 -4.54 -14.34
CA PRO A 509 -8.32 -3.19 -14.84
C PRO A 509 -8.88 -3.18 -16.25
N MET A 510 -9.98 -2.42 -16.45
CA MET A 510 -10.63 -2.22 -17.74
C MET A 510 -9.81 -1.34 -18.69
N SER A 511 -8.85 -0.56 -18.20
CA SER A 511 -8.04 0.38 -18.99
C SER A 511 -6.54 0.14 -18.82
N THR A 512 -5.73 0.84 -19.64
CA THR A 512 -4.27 0.85 -19.51
C THR A 512 -3.79 1.52 -18.22
N ILE A 513 -4.65 2.34 -17.59
CA ILE A 513 -4.39 3.03 -16.33
C ILE A 513 -5.23 2.33 -15.27
N SER A 514 -4.64 2.00 -14.12
CA SER A 514 -5.36 1.51 -12.95
C SER A 514 -6.14 2.67 -12.32
N LEU A 515 -7.45 2.57 -12.34
CA LEU A 515 -8.35 3.58 -11.80
C LEU A 515 -9.04 3.03 -10.53
N PRO A 516 -9.51 3.90 -9.64
CA PRO A 516 -10.27 3.45 -8.46
C PRO A 516 -11.63 2.83 -8.82
N VAL A 517 -12.01 2.87 -10.09
CA VAL A 517 -13.25 2.26 -10.62
C VAL A 517 -13.06 0.84 -11.17
N ASP A 518 -11.86 0.28 -11.05
CA ASP A 518 -11.61 -1.11 -11.44
C ASP A 518 -12.30 -2.07 -10.45
N VAL A 519 -12.96 -3.07 -10.99
CA VAL A 519 -13.89 -3.96 -10.26
C VAL A 519 -13.13 -5.08 -9.54
N TRP A 520 -13.53 -5.36 -8.30
CA TRP A 520 -13.03 -6.49 -7.52
C TRP A 520 -13.95 -7.70 -7.65
N MET A 521 -13.35 -8.89 -7.82
CA MET A 521 -14.06 -10.16 -7.92
C MET A 521 -13.37 -11.25 -7.10
N PRO A 522 -14.13 -12.18 -6.49
CA PRO A 522 -13.57 -13.37 -5.87
C PRO A 522 -13.21 -14.42 -6.91
N SER A 523 -12.39 -15.39 -6.54
CA SER A 523 -12.18 -16.60 -7.33
C SER A 523 -13.49 -17.37 -7.48
N THR A 524 -13.74 -17.83 -8.71
CA THR A 524 -14.91 -18.62 -9.09
C THR A 524 -14.46 -19.94 -9.74
N GLU A 525 -15.36 -20.67 -10.35
CA GLU A 525 -15.00 -21.84 -11.15
C GLU A 525 -14.13 -21.46 -12.36
N LEU A 526 -14.45 -20.36 -13.04
CA LEU A 526 -13.70 -19.83 -14.18
C LEU A 526 -12.49 -19.02 -13.72
N LEU A 527 -12.68 -18.05 -12.83
CA LEU A 527 -11.62 -17.19 -12.29
C LEU A 527 -10.86 -17.94 -11.18
N LYS A 528 -9.90 -18.78 -11.57
CA LYS A 528 -9.09 -19.57 -10.63
C LYS A 528 -8.18 -18.69 -9.77
N PRO A 529 -7.81 -19.13 -8.54
CA PRO A 529 -6.84 -18.41 -7.72
C PRO A 529 -5.54 -18.18 -8.47
N GLN A 530 -5.08 -16.95 -8.49
CA GLN A 530 -3.75 -16.62 -9.02
C GLN A 530 -2.68 -17.21 -8.11
N THR A 531 -1.58 -17.66 -8.70
CA THR A 531 -0.49 -18.33 -7.99
C THR A 531 0.82 -17.61 -8.32
N CYS A 532 1.67 -17.42 -7.32
CA CYS A 532 3.00 -16.85 -7.51
C CYS A 532 4.06 -17.65 -6.77
N VAL A 533 5.08 -18.09 -7.52
CA VAL A 533 6.34 -18.57 -6.97
C VAL A 533 7.36 -17.44 -7.08
N GLN A 534 7.94 -17.04 -5.97
CA GLN A 534 8.97 -15.99 -5.95
C GLN A 534 10.20 -16.48 -5.22
N VAL A 535 11.37 -16.22 -5.81
CA VAL A 535 12.68 -16.40 -5.18
C VAL A 535 13.45 -15.09 -5.21
N SER A 536 14.23 -14.82 -4.17
CA SER A 536 15.10 -13.64 -4.09
C SER A 536 16.42 -14.00 -3.39
N LEU A 537 17.48 -13.33 -3.83
CA LEU A 537 18.82 -13.44 -3.26
C LEU A 537 19.47 -12.07 -3.23
N GLY A 538 19.95 -11.64 -2.07
CA GLY A 538 20.54 -10.33 -1.92
C GLY A 538 21.75 -10.31 -1.01
N VAL A 539 22.64 -9.34 -1.24
CA VAL A 539 23.80 -9.01 -0.39
C VAL A 539 23.51 -7.68 0.29
N TYR A 540 23.69 -7.66 1.60
CA TYR A 540 23.41 -6.53 2.47
C TYR A 540 24.67 -6.13 3.23
N GLN A 541 25.00 -4.84 3.21
CA GLN A 541 26.23 -4.32 3.77
C GLN A 541 26.00 -2.99 4.49
N ASN A 542 26.55 -2.85 5.69
CA ASN A 542 26.64 -1.57 6.40
C ASN A 542 28.10 -1.10 6.47
N PHE A 543 28.31 0.21 6.48
CA PHE A 543 29.62 0.84 6.53
C PHE A 543 29.67 1.91 7.63
N TYR A 544 30.87 2.23 8.11
CA TYR A 544 31.16 3.31 9.06
C TYR A 544 30.19 3.30 10.26
N LYS A 545 30.13 2.20 11.02
CA LYS A 545 29.26 2.05 12.19
C LYS A 545 27.79 2.32 11.86
N ASN A 546 27.28 1.71 10.78
CA ASN A 546 25.90 1.85 10.28
C ASN A 546 25.49 3.26 9.83
N MET A 547 26.47 4.14 9.52
CA MET A 547 26.17 5.43 8.89
C MET A 547 25.64 5.23 7.47
N PHE A 548 26.18 4.28 6.73
CA PHE A 548 25.79 3.93 5.38
C PHE A 548 25.23 2.49 5.36
N GLU A 549 24.21 2.33 4.58
CA GLU A 549 23.55 1.05 4.30
C GLU A 549 23.48 0.85 2.79
N ALA A 550 23.82 -0.33 2.32
CA ALA A 550 23.67 -0.71 0.92
C ALA A 550 23.14 -2.13 0.80
N TYR A 551 22.37 -2.39 -0.27
CA TYR A 551 22.07 -3.75 -0.69
C TYR A 551 21.92 -3.85 -2.22
N ILE A 552 22.18 -5.07 -2.70
CA ILE A 552 21.83 -5.50 -4.06
C ILE A 552 20.97 -6.75 -3.88
N ASP A 553 19.76 -6.73 -4.46
CA ASP A 553 18.78 -7.82 -4.36
C ASP A 553 18.28 -8.21 -5.75
N GLY A 554 18.49 -9.47 -6.14
CA GLY A 554 17.96 -10.06 -7.35
C GLY A 554 16.71 -10.89 -7.07
N TYR A 555 15.74 -10.85 -7.97
CA TYR A 555 14.52 -11.63 -7.83
C TYR A 555 14.06 -12.27 -9.14
N TYR A 556 13.37 -13.39 -9.02
CA TYR A 556 12.61 -14.04 -10.07
C TYR A 556 11.23 -14.41 -9.53
N LYS A 557 10.19 -14.14 -10.34
CA LYS A 557 8.78 -14.33 -10.02
C LYS A 557 8.09 -15.01 -11.20
N LYS A 558 7.45 -16.16 -10.96
CA LYS A 558 6.58 -16.84 -11.93
C LYS A 558 5.14 -16.79 -11.42
N MET A 559 4.24 -16.36 -12.30
CA MET A 559 2.82 -16.16 -11.98
C MET A 559 1.96 -17.03 -12.90
N TYR A 560 0.91 -17.62 -12.34
CA TYR A 560 -0.05 -18.48 -13.06
C TYR A 560 -1.47 -18.01 -12.79
N ASN A 561 -2.38 -18.35 -13.70
CA ASN A 561 -3.80 -17.98 -13.67
C ASN A 561 -4.00 -16.45 -13.60
N LEU A 562 -3.14 -15.69 -14.25
CA LEU A 562 -3.37 -14.25 -14.44
C LEU A 562 -4.61 -14.07 -15.31
N ALA A 563 -5.41 -13.04 -15.04
CA ALA A 563 -6.60 -12.72 -15.81
C ALA A 563 -6.45 -11.38 -16.54
N GLU A 564 -6.98 -11.32 -17.75
CA GLU A 564 -7.11 -10.12 -18.59
C GLU A 564 -8.48 -10.16 -19.27
N TYR A 565 -9.01 -9.01 -19.68
CA TYR A 565 -10.22 -8.97 -20.50
C TYR A 565 -9.99 -9.63 -21.87
N LYS A 566 -10.99 -10.38 -22.34
CA LYS A 566 -11.03 -10.85 -23.73
C LYS A 566 -11.08 -9.68 -24.70
N ASP A 567 -10.50 -9.84 -25.87
CA ASP A 567 -10.69 -8.89 -26.96
C ASP A 567 -12.09 -9.04 -27.59
N GLY A 568 -12.67 -7.96 -28.11
CA GLY A 568 -13.95 -8.00 -28.82
C GLY A 568 -15.21 -8.11 -27.95
N LEU A 569 -15.13 -7.78 -26.66
CA LEU A 569 -16.32 -7.72 -25.79
C LEU A 569 -17.37 -6.76 -26.37
N SER A 570 -18.61 -7.23 -26.39
CA SER A 570 -19.79 -6.53 -26.92
C SER A 570 -20.71 -6.01 -25.80
N PHE A 571 -21.77 -5.26 -26.18
CA PHE A 571 -22.81 -4.88 -25.23
C PHE A 571 -23.51 -6.09 -24.60
N ASN A 572 -23.66 -7.20 -25.34
CA ASN A 572 -24.25 -8.44 -24.82
C ASN A 572 -23.42 -9.06 -23.69
N SER A 573 -22.10 -8.83 -23.70
CA SER A 573 -21.22 -9.33 -22.64
C SER A 573 -21.54 -8.72 -21.27
N LEU A 574 -22.23 -7.57 -21.19
CA LEU A 574 -22.71 -6.99 -19.94
C LEU A 574 -23.85 -7.78 -19.29
N MET A 575 -24.51 -8.68 -20.04
CA MET A 575 -25.62 -9.50 -19.55
C MET A 575 -25.15 -10.82 -18.94
N MET A 576 -23.90 -11.23 -19.16
CA MET A 576 -23.34 -12.47 -18.60
C MET A 576 -22.66 -12.26 -17.25
N ASN A 577 -22.26 -13.35 -16.59
CA ASN A 577 -21.51 -13.22 -15.34
C ASN A 577 -20.14 -12.58 -15.63
N PRO A 578 -19.69 -11.61 -14.83
CA PRO A 578 -18.44 -10.89 -15.07
C PRO A 578 -17.19 -11.78 -15.24
N ASP A 579 -17.10 -12.93 -14.58
CA ASP A 579 -15.99 -13.88 -14.71
C ASP A 579 -15.86 -14.54 -16.09
N GLN A 580 -16.89 -14.47 -16.93
CA GLN A 580 -16.89 -14.96 -18.31
C GLN A 580 -16.21 -14.00 -19.30
N MET A 581 -16.03 -12.73 -18.89
CA MET A 581 -15.37 -11.69 -19.71
C MET A 581 -13.84 -11.83 -19.75
N TYR A 582 -13.27 -12.78 -19.01
CA TYR A 582 -11.82 -12.88 -18.85
C TYR A 582 -11.21 -14.06 -19.57
N THR A 583 -9.98 -13.89 -20.00
CA THR A 583 -9.07 -14.94 -20.43
C THR A 583 -7.95 -15.12 -19.43
N TYR A 584 -7.30 -16.27 -19.43
CA TYR A 584 -6.36 -16.68 -18.38
C TYR A 584 -4.99 -16.99 -18.98
N GLY A 585 -3.96 -16.58 -18.27
CA GLY A 585 -2.60 -16.74 -18.75
C GLY A 585 -1.59 -16.86 -17.61
N GLU A 586 -0.35 -16.75 -18.00
CA GLU A 586 0.80 -16.78 -17.12
C GLU A 586 1.69 -15.57 -17.32
N GLY A 587 2.61 -15.34 -16.38
CA GLY A 587 3.58 -14.28 -16.49
C GLY A 587 4.86 -14.58 -15.73
N TYR A 588 5.90 -13.83 -16.02
CA TYR A 588 7.09 -13.80 -15.21
C TYR A 588 7.63 -12.38 -15.05
N SER A 589 8.32 -12.17 -13.94
CA SER A 589 9.05 -10.94 -13.69
C SER A 589 10.42 -11.27 -13.10
N THR A 590 11.43 -10.55 -13.53
CA THR A 590 12.79 -10.66 -13.01
C THR A 590 13.42 -9.29 -12.92
N GLY A 591 14.29 -9.08 -11.96
CA GLY A 591 14.97 -7.81 -11.79
C GLY A 591 16.07 -7.83 -10.77
N VAL A 592 16.84 -6.72 -10.79
CA VAL A 592 17.90 -6.44 -9.82
C VAL A 592 17.63 -5.05 -9.23
N GLU A 593 17.70 -4.95 -7.94
CA GLU A 593 17.51 -3.75 -7.17
C GLU A 593 18.81 -3.36 -6.48
N PHE A 594 19.16 -2.10 -6.57
CA PHE A 594 20.25 -1.48 -5.83
C PHE A 594 19.71 -0.40 -4.91
N PHE A 595 20.18 -0.37 -3.68
CA PHE A 595 19.86 0.66 -2.72
C PHE A 595 21.09 1.10 -1.95
N PHE A 596 21.24 2.39 -1.79
CA PHE A 596 22.30 2.99 -0.97
C PHE A 596 21.70 4.15 -0.16
N ARG A 597 21.88 4.13 1.16
CA ARG A 597 21.38 5.17 2.06
C ARG A 597 22.48 5.68 2.99
N LYS A 598 22.53 6.98 3.16
CA LYS A 598 23.25 7.64 4.24
C LYS A 598 22.25 8.14 5.27
N SER A 599 22.34 7.63 6.51
CA SER A 599 21.34 7.86 7.55
C SER A 599 21.74 8.87 8.60
N LYS A 600 23.00 9.31 8.68
CA LYS A 600 23.53 10.16 9.75
C LYS A 600 24.23 11.43 9.22
N GLY A 601 24.22 12.49 10.05
CA GLY A 601 24.87 13.77 9.77
C GLY A 601 23.94 14.79 9.11
N ARG A 602 24.45 16.00 8.80
CA ARG A 602 23.68 17.09 8.20
C ARG A 602 23.17 16.76 6.79
N PHE A 603 23.93 15.97 6.06
CA PHE A 603 23.58 15.50 4.74
C PHE A 603 23.12 14.04 4.85
N THR A 604 21.88 13.77 4.50
CA THR A 604 21.25 12.44 4.53
C THR A 604 20.50 12.19 3.22
N GLY A 605 20.17 10.94 2.94
CA GLY A 605 19.41 10.61 1.76
C GLY A 605 19.63 9.17 1.29
N PHE A 606 19.02 8.83 0.16
CA PHE A 606 19.18 7.52 -0.47
C PHE A 606 19.16 7.61 -1.99
N ILE A 607 19.71 6.58 -2.61
CA ILE A 607 19.64 6.30 -4.04
C ILE A 607 19.05 4.91 -4.18
N GLY A 608 17.97 4.79 -4.93
CA GLY A 608 17.35 3.54 -5.32
C GLY A 608 17.42 3.36 -6.84
N TYR A 609 17.74 2.16 -7.31
CA TYR A 609 17.70 1.79 -8.72
C TYR A 609 17.10 0.41 -8.87
N THR A 610 16.25 0.25 -9.88
CA THR A 610 15.64 -1.03 -10.27
C THR A 610 15.82 -1.24 -11.78
N LEU A 611 16.36 -2.39 -12.14
CA LEU A 611 16.30 -2.95 -13.50
C LEU A 611 15.31 -4.10 -13.48
N SER A 612 14.25 -4.05 -14.30
CA SER A 612 13.23 -5.10 -14.29
C SER A 612 12.65 -5.41 -15.66
N TYR A 613 12.12 -6.63 -15.79
CA TYR A 613 11.45 -7.16 -16.97
C TYR A 613 10.20 -7.91 -16.53
N THR A 614 9.03 -7.53 -17.06
CA THR A 614 7.76 -8.21 -16.77
C THR A 614 7.04 -8.56 -18.07
N LYS A 615 6.85 -9.85 -18.33
CA LYS A 615 6.10 -10.34 -19.49
C LYS A 615 4.93 -11.21 -19.07
N ARG A 616 3.90 -11.23 -19.90
CA ARG A 616 2.70 -12.03 -19.78
C ARG A 616 2.46 -12.82 -21.06
N ARG A 617 1.77 -13.94 -20.96
CA ARG A 617 1.35 -14.79 -22.07
C ARG A 617 -0.06 -15.30 -21.83
N PHE A 618 -0.93 -15.11 -22.81
CA PHE A 618 -2.31 -15.61 -22.82
C PHE A 618 -2.56 -16.28 -24.16
N ALA A 619 -3.24 -17.42 -24.15
CA ALA A 619 -3.48 -18.16 -25.38
C ALA A 619 -4.38 -17.39 -26.37
N GLU A 620 -5.35 -16.64 -25.84
CA GLU A 620 -6.36 -15.90 -26.62
C GLU A 620 -5.99 -14.44 -26.91
N LEU A 621 -4.84 -13.98 -26.43
CA LEU A 621 -4.40 -12.60 -26.64
C LEU A 621 -3.05 -12.58 -27.36
N ASN A 622 -2.85 -11.60 -28.24
CA ASN A 622 -1.57 -11.38 -28.96
C ASN A 622 -1.10 -12.65 -29.69
N GLU A 623 -2.04 -13.43 -30.26
CA GLU A 623 -1.78 -14.69 -30.99
C GLU A 623 -1.04 -15.75 -30.14
N GLY A 624 -1.19 -15.69 -28.81
CA GLY A 624 -0.48 -16.56 -27.87
C GLY A 624 0.98 -16.20 -27.61
N GLU A 625 1.49 -15.14 -28.27
CA GLU A 625 2.86 -14.67 -28.09
C GLU A 625 3.04 -13.84 -26.80
N PRO A 626 4.21 -13.95 -26.13
CA PRO A 626 4.48 -13.18 -24.93
C PRO A 626 4.57 -11.68 -25.22
N PHE A 627 3.95 -10.86 -24.35
CA PHE A 627 3.97 -9.40 -24.41
C PHE A 627 4.35 -8.76 -23.07
N TYR A 628 4.78 -7.50 -23.08
CA TYR A 628 5.12 -6.78 -21.85
C TYR A 628 3.86 -6.43 -21.04
N ALA A 629 3.95 -6.48 -19.72
CA ALA A 629 2.92 -5.93 -18.88
C ALA A 629 2.80 -4.41 -19.11
N LYS A 630 1.58 -3.84 -19.07
CA LYS A 630 1.34 -2.42 -19.32
C LYS A 630 2.11 -1.47 -18.37
N TYR A 631 2.49 -1.95 -17.20
CA TYR A 631 3.28 -1.23 -16.21
C TYR A 631 4.76 -1.65 -16.18
N ASP A 632 5.24 -2.42 -17.18
CA ASP A 632 6.65 -2.78 -17.28
C ASP A 632 7.51 -1.54 -17.53
N ARG A 633 8.47 -1.31 -16.64
CA ARG A 633 9.50 -0.28 -16.73
C ARG A 633 10.87 -0.91 -16.63
N ARG A 634 11.72 -0.61 -17.60
CA ARG A 634 13.06 -1.20 -17.67
C ARG A 634 13.98 -0.67 -16.60
N HIS A 635 14.03 0.64 -16.47
CA HIS A 635 14.87 1.37 -15.53
C HIS A 635 13.99 2.26 -14.66
N ASP A 636 14.19 2.22 -13.37
CA ASP A 636 13.56 3.11 -12.39
C ASP A 636 14.64 3.59 -11.41
N VAL A 637 14.79 4.89 -11.27
CA VAL A 637 15.78 5.55 -10.40
C VAL A 637 15.08 6.54 -9.49
N SER A 638 15.38 6.49 -8.22
CA SER A 638 14.93 7.47 -7.23
C SER A 638 16.13 7.97 -6.42
N ILE A 639 16.30 9.28 -6.35
CA ILE A 639 17.32 9.94 -5.54
C ILE A 639 16.62 10.90 -4.58
N ASN A 640 16.80 10.68 -3.30
CA ASN A 640 16.32 11.58 -2.26
C ASN A 640 17.50 12.13 -1.46
N LEU A 641 17.62 13.44 -1.35
CA LEU A 641 18.69 14.14 -0.65
C LEU A 641 18.09 15.16 0.30
N SER A 642 18.62 15.24 1.51
CA SER A 642 18.24 16.25 2.51
C SER A 642 19.49 16.84 3.14
N TYR A 643 19.52 18.18 3.30
CA TYR A 643 20.62 18.91 3.93
C TYR A 643 20.11 19.89 4.98
N GLU A 644 20.58 19.74 6.22
CA GLU A 644 20.30 20.68 7.30
C GLU A 644 21.23 21.90 7.19
N ILE A 645 20.73 22.99 6.60
CA ILE A 645 21.45 24.25 6.46
C ILE A 645 21.71 24.84 7.85
N LEU A 646 20.65 24.97 8.64
CA LEU A 646 20.69 25.37 10.03
C LEU A 646 20.12 24.24 10.89
N ARG A 647 20.94 23.76 11.81
CA ARG A 647 20.62 22.60 12.65
C ARG A 647 19.29 22.82 13.38
N ASN A 648 18.34 21.84 13.20
CA ASN A 648 17.00 21.86 13.78
C ASN A 648 16.17 23.13 13.42
N LYS A 649 16.55 23.89 12.41
CA LYS A 649 15.83 25.11 12.01
C LYS A 649 15.50 25.16 10.54
N LEU A 650 16.45 24.82 9.68
CA LEU A 650 16.27 24.99 8.25
C LEU A 650 16.84 23.78 7.50
N THR A 651 15.96 23.03 6.82
CA THR A 651 16.32 21.86 6.02
C THR A 651 15.86 22.07 4.59
N VAL A 652 16.74 21.83 3.63
CA VAL A 652 16.40 21.72 2.22
C VAL A 652 16.42 20.26 1.82
N SER A 653 15.43 19.83 1.06
CA SER A 653 15.33 18.46 0.56
C SER A 653 14.99 18.46 -0.93
N ALA A 654 15.49 17.45 -1.65
CA ALA A 654 15.26 17.28 -3.08
C ALA A 654 14.97 15.81 -3.39
N ILE A 655 14.01 15.55 -4.27
CA ILE A 655 13.75 14.23 -4.84
C ILE A 655 13.87 14.34 -6.36
N TRP A 656 14.70 13.49 -6.94
CA TRP A 656 14.73 13.29 -8.38
C TRP A 656 14.34 11.86 -8.72
N VAL A 657 13.42 11.71 -9.66
CA VAL A 657 12.96 10.40 -10.15
C VAL A 657 13.13 10.33 -11.65
N TYR A 658 13.50 9.16 -12.13
CA TYR A 658 13.54 8.81 -13.54
C TYR A 658 13.02 7.40 -13.74
N ALA A 659 12.14 7.20 -14.72
CA ALA A 659 11.69 5.87 -15.12
C ALA A 659 11.49 5.82 -16.63
N THR A 660 11.84 4.69 -17.24
CA THR A 660 11.50 4.42 -18.65
C THR A 660 10.00 4.35 -18.83
N GLY A 661 9.51 4.69 -20.03
CA GLY A 661 8.09 4.74 -20.33
C GLY A 661 7.38 3.39 -20.16
N ASN A 662 6.12 3.43 -19.76
CA ASN A 662 5.24 2.27 -19.70
C ASN A 662 4.99 1.69 -21.10
N ALA A 663 4.69 0.39 -21.12
CA ALA A 663 4.27 -0.29 -22.34
C ALA A 663 2.79 -0.03 -22.63
N MET A 664 2.42 0.18 -23.88
CA MET A 664 1.04 0.36 -24.32
C MET A 664 0.81 -0.18 -25.74
N THR A 665 -0.44 -0.48 -26.04
CA THR A 665 -0.90 -0.83 -27.38
C THR A 665 -1.32 0.44 -28.10
N VAL A 666 -0.88 0.60 -29.34
CA VAL A 666 -1.21 1.76 -30.19
C VAL A 666 -1.88 1.29 -31.49
N PRO A 667 -2.84 2.04 -32.04
CA PRO A 667 -3.35 1.76 -33.37
C PRO A 667 -2.28 2.03 -34.44
N LEU A 668 -2.16 1.10 -35.39
CA LEU A 668 -1.28 1.21 -36.54
C LEU A 668 -1.97 1.93 -37.72
N GLY A 669 -3.27 1.76 -37.81
CA GLY A 669 -4.07 2.32 -38.88
C GLY A 669 -5.56 2.29 -38.57
N PHE A 670 -6.34 2.85 -39.49
CA PHE A 670 -7.79 2.88 -39.43
C PHE A 670 -8.32 2.48 -40.79
N TYR A 671 -9.35 1.65 -40.81
CA TYR A 671 -10.04 1.26 -42.05
C TYR A 671 -11.54 1.27 -41.84
N LEU A 672 -12.28 1.44 -42.93
CA LEU A 672 -13.74 1.38 -42.92
C LEU A 672 -14.21 -0.08 -43.09
N PHE A 673 -15.01 -0.53 -42.19
CA PHE A 673 -15.68 -1.82 -42.26
C PHE A 673 -17.17 -1.65 -41.99
N ASN A 674 -18.03 -2.01 -42.95
CA ASN A 674 -19.48 -1.85 -42.87
C ASN A 674 -19.93 -0.42 -42.45
N GLY A 675 -19.26 0.62 -42.95
CA GLY A 675 -19.59 2.02 -42.63
C GLY A 675 -19.10 2.51 -41.26
N SER A 676 -18.46 1.64 -40.49
CA SER A 676 -17.85 1.98 -39.20
C SER A 676 -16.33 2.03 -39.36
N MET A 677 -15.70 2.99 -38.67
CA MET A 677 -14.25 3.08 -38.61
C MET A 677 -13.71 2.05 -37.59
N VAL A 678 -12.85 1.16 -38.05
CA VAL A 678 -12.20 0.12 -37.25
C VAL A 678 -10.72 0.46 -37.12
N GLN A 679 -10.18 0.27 -35.93
CA GLN A 679 -8.78 0.48 -35.60
C GLN A 679 -8.01 -0.84 -35.76
N GLU A 680 -6.90 -0.79 -36.50
CA GLU A 680 -5.92 -1.87 -36.54
C GLU A 680 -4.85 -1.61 -35.48
N TYR A 681 -4.62 -2.56 -34.60
CA TYR A 681 -3.69 -2.38 -33.47
C TYR A 681 -2.34 -3.06 -33.74
N SER A 682 -1.28 -2.48 -33.16
CA SER A 682 0.02 -3.14 -33.03
C SER A 682 -0.08 -4.37 -32.14
N ARG A 683 1.02 -5.13 -32.05
CA ARG A 683 1.16 -6.15 -31.01
C ARG A 683 0.89 -5.55 -29.63
N ARG A 684 0.30 -6.35 -28.74
CA ARG A 684 -0.12 -5.90 -27.43
C ARG A 684 1.07 -5.34 -26.61
N ASN A 685 0.94 -4.11 -26.11
CA ASN A 685 1.94 -3.41 -25.29
C ASN A 685 3.36 -3.34 -25.91
N GLU A 686 3.47 -3.22 -27.20
CA GLU A 686 4.75 -3.14 -27.93
C GLU A 686 5.36 -1.74 -27.89
N TYR A 687 4.52 -0.70 -27.92
CA TYR A 687 4.96 0.68 -27.88
C TYR A 687 5.39 1.11 -26.48
N ARG A 688 6.42 1.96 -26.37
CA ARG A 688 6.88 2.57 -25.12
C ARG A 688 6.57 4.05 -25.10
N MET A 689 5.88 4.50 -24.04
CA MET A 689 5.67 5.92 -23.80
C MET A 689 6.98 6.65 -23.56
N ALA A 690 6.98 7.97 -23.68
CA ALA A 690 8.14 8.79 -23.34
C ALA A 690 8.57 8.57 -21.87
N PRO A 691 9.89 8.67 -21.57
CA PRO A 691 10.39 8.52 -20.21
C PRO A 691 9.78 9.54 -19.24
N TYR A 692 9.49 9.08 -18.05
CA TYR A 692 9.04 9.89 -16.93
C TYR A 692 10.24 10.39 -16.12
N HIS A 693 10.33 11.69 -15.84
CA HIS A 693 11.28 12.21 -14.87
C HIS A 693 10.82 13.53 -14.24
N ARG A 694 11.26 13.78 -13.03
CA ARG A 694 10.81 14.91 -12.23
C ARG A 694 11.83 15.25 -11.15
N LEU A 695 11.95 16.55 -10.84
CA LEU A 695 12.66 17.07 -9.69
C LEU A 695 11.69 17.83 -8.78
N ASP A 696 11.65 17.46 -7.51
CA ASP A 696 10.90 18.14 -6.47
C ASP A 696 11.87 18.70 -5.43
N ILE A 697 11.58 19.90 -4.93
CA ILE A 697 12.39 20.55 -3.90
C ILE A 697 11.49 21.01 -2.77
N SER A 698 11.95 20.90 -1.53
CA SER A 698 11.29 21.50 -0.37
C SER A 698 12.26 22.20 0.56
N LEU A 699 11.75 23.21 1.25
CA LEU A 699 12.40 23.95 2.30
C LEU A 699 11.53 23.90 3.55
N ASP A 700 12.03 23.24 4.59
CA ASP A 700 11.37 23.14 5.89
C ASP A 700 12.01 24.14 6.87
N TRP A 701 11.22 25.09 7.34
CA TRP A 701 11.64 26.12 8.25
C TRP A 701 10.93 25.99 9.60
N GLN A 702 11.65 25.54 10.64
CA GLN A 702 11.19 25.51 12.02
C GLN A 702 11.25 26.94 12.61
N ILE A 703 10.09 27.60 12.68
CA ILE A 703 10.00 29.01 13.15
C ILE A 703 10.19 29.07 14.66
N ALA A 704 9.45 28.24 15.40
CA ALA A 704 9.53 28.16 16.84
C ALA A 704 9.37 26.74 17.35
N LYS A 705 10.17 26.40 18.37
CA LYS A 705 10.06 25.15 19.13
C LYS A 705 10.13 25.49 20.63
N ARG A 706 8.95 25.66 21.25
CA ARG A 706 8.79 25.97 22.67
C ARG A 706 8.18 24.76 23.39
N LYS A 707 8.20 24.77 24.72
CA LYS A 707 7.69 23.68 25.56
C LYS A 707 6.25 23.28 25.23
N HIS A 708 5.38 24.25 24.98
CA HIS A 708 3.94 24.01 24.72
C HIS A 708 3.49 24.31 23.29
N PHE A 709 4.37 24.82 22.45
CA PHE A 709 4.02 25.21 21.09
C PHE A 709 5.20 25.04 20.13
N GLU A 710 4.95 24.37 19.01
CA GLU A 710 5.90 24.26 17.90
C GLU A 710 5.20 24.74 16.62
N THR A 711 5.95 25.43 15.75
CA THR A 711 5.41 25.86 14.45
C THR A 711 6.51 25.86 13.40
N SER A 712 6.14 25.45 12.20
CA SER A 712 7.03 25.38 11.04
C SER A 712 6.28 25.74 9.74
N LEU A 713 7.04 26.21 8.75
CA LEU A 713 6.59 26.40 7.38
C LEU A 713 7.34 25.44 6.47
N ASN A 714 6.60 24.78 5.59
CA ASN A 714 7.13 24.00 4.48
C ASN A 714 6.82 24.74 3.18
N PHE A 715 7.84 25.03 2.39
CA PHE A 715 7.74 25.51 1.02
C PHE A 715 8.18 24.37 0.12
N SER A 716 7.36 23.99 -0.85
CA SER A 716 7.75 22.94 -1.79
C SER A 716 7.35 23.28 -3.22
N ILE A 717 8.13 22.77 -4.16
CA ILE A 717 7.86 22.87 -5.59
C ILE A 717 7.94 21.47 -6.15
N TYR A 718 6.81 20.99 -6.63
CA TYR A 718 6.70 19.74 -7.38
C TYR A 718 6.99 20.01 -8.84
N ASN A 719 7.72 19.10 -9.51
CA ASN A 719 8.08 19.20 -10.93
C ASN A 719 8.76 20.51 -11.29
N LEU A 720 9.87 20.82 -10.63
CA LEU A 720 10.59 22.13 -10.69
C LEU A 720 10.88 22.61 -12.12
N TYR A 721 11.24 21.71 -13.02
CA TYR A 721 11.56 22.06 -14.41
C TYR A 721 10.37 21.89 -15.37
N ASN A 722 9.15 21.77 -14.84
CA ASN A 722 7.88 21.76 -15.58
C ASN A 722 7.84 20.73 -16.72
N ARG A 723 8.33 19.52 -16.48
CA ARG A 723 8.28 18.43 -17.46
C ARG A 723 6.83 18.03 -17.71
N LYS A 724 6.44 17.95 -18.96
CA LYS A 724 5.16 17.37 -19.39
C LYS A 724 5.28 15.84 -19.41
N ASN A 725 5.17 15.23 -18.25
CA ASN A 725 5.24 13.78 -18.10
C ASN A 725 4.02 13.11 -18.72
N PRO A 726 4.16 11.97 -19.42
CA PRO A 726 3.04 11.30 -20.07
C PRO A 726 2.12 10.67 -19.03
N PHE A 727 0.82 10.95 -19.13
CA PHE A 727 -0.23 10.28 -18.38
C PHE A 727 -0.86 9.19 -19.23
N PHE A 728 -1.47 9.57 -20.37
CA PHE A 728 -1.90 8.62 -21.40
C PHE A 728 -1.86 9.28 -22.79
N ILE A 729 -1.96 8.45 -23.83
CA ILE A 729 -2.06 8.90 -25.23
C ILE A 729 -3.47 8.61 -25.70
N PHE A 730 -4.10 9.60 -26.33
CA PHE A 730 -5.38 9.44 -27.01
C PHE A 730 -5.27 9.92 -28.46
N TYR A 731 -6.23 9.48 -29.26
CA TYR A 731 -6.26 9.75 -30.69
C TYR A 731 -7.48 10.56 -31.02
N GLU A 732 -7.31 11.65 -31.76
CA GLU A 732 -8.41 12.39 -32.41
C GLU A 732 -8.39 12.08 -33.89
N THR A 733 -9.54 11.63 -34.40
CA THR A 733 -9.70 11.31 -35.81
C THR A 733 -10.67 12.30 -36.42
N ASN A 734 -10.19 13.11 -37.35
CA ASN A 734 -10.99 14.00 -38.16
C ASN A 734 -11.26 13.34 -39.51
N THR A 735 -12.54 13.22 -39.86
CA THR A 735 -12.95 12.70 -41.17
C THR A 735 -13.43 13.86 -42.01
N ASN A 736 -12.71 14.12 -43.09
CA ASN A 736 -13.15 15.05 -44.14
C ASN A 736 -13.77 14.24 -45.29
N VAL A 737 -15.07 14.37 -45.49
CA VAL A 737 -15.75 13.75 -46.63
C VAL A 737 -16.02 14.83 -47.66
N ASP A 738 -15.30 14.82 -48.75
CA ASP A 738 -15.63 15.64 -49.90
C ASP A 738 -16.56 14.86 -50.83
N VAL A 739 -17.85 15.08 -50.66
CA VAL A 739 -18.90 14.42 -51.45
C VAL A 739 -18.82 14.78 -52.93
N SER A 740 -18.29 15.97 -53.24
CA SER A 740 -18.18 16.44 -54.61
C SER A 740 -17.08 15.77 -55.43
N GLN A 741 -16.01 15.35 -54.78
CA GLN A 741 -14.87 14.64 -55.37
C GLN A 741 -14.87 13.13 -55.05
N GLY A 742 -15.82 12.68 -54.25
CA GLY A 742 -15.84 11.26 -53.80
C GLY A 742 -14.62 10.86 -52.98
N THR A 743 -13.95 11.84 -52.37
CA THR A 743 -12.76 11.59 -51.57
C THR A 743 -13.11 11.52 -50.08
N PHE A 744 -12.52 10.55 -49.42
CA PHE A 744 -12.62 10.32 -47.98
C PHE A 744 -11.23 10.43 -47.39
N GLU A 745 -10.98 11.49 -46.63
CA GLU A 745 -9.69 11.70 -45.98
C GLU A 745 -9.83 11.56 -44.47
N VAL A 746 -9.02 10.69 -43.88
CA VAL A 746 -8.95 10.46 -42.43
C VAL A 746 -7.63 11.00 -41.92
N ASP A 747 -7.68 12.07 -41.13
CA ASP A 747 -6.53 12.60 -40.40
C ASP A 747 -6.61 12.20 -38.93
N THR A 748 -5.70 11.33 -38.50
CA THR A 748 -5.64 10.89 -37.10
C THR A 748 -4.39 11.44 -36.43
N LYS A 749 -4.57 12.15 -35.33
CA LYS A 749 -3.49 12.74 -34.55
C LYS A 749 -3.44 12.09 -33.16
N ALA A 750 -2.23 11.73 -32.73
CA ALA A 750 -1.98 11.25 -31.39
C ALA A 750 -1.64 12.44 -30.47
N PHE A 751 -2.32 12.50 -29.33
CA PHE A 751 -2.11 13.52 -28.30
C PHE A 751 -1.65 12.86 -27.00
N GLN A 752 -0.62 13.44 -26.40
CA GLN A 752 -0.17 13.07 -25.07
C GLN A 752 -0.82 13.99 -24.02
N MET A 753 -1.58 13.42 -23.10
CA MET A 753 -2.05 14.14 -21.93
C MET A 753 -0.98 14.11 -20.83
N SER A 754 -0.78 15.26 -20.16
CA SER A 754 0.07 15.42 -18.98
C SER A 754 -0.75 16.11 -17.90
N LEU A 755 -0.71 15.59 -16.65
CA LEU A 755 -1.63 16.05 -15.60
C LEU A 755 -1.04 17.15 -14.73
N VAL A 756 0.22 17.02 -14.30
CA VAL A 756 0.79 17.90 -13.26
C VAL A 756 1.93 18.75 -13.82
N PRO A 757 1.70 20.05 -14.00
CA PRO A 757 2.75 21.03 -14.33
C PRO A 757 3.61 21.30 -13.08
N ILE A 758 4.45 22.34 -13.15
CA ILE A 758 5.11 22.89 -11.96
C ILE A 758 4.06 23.34 -10.94
N MET A 759 4.18 22.84 -9.70
CA MET A 759 3.20 23.11 -8.64
C MET A 759 3.92 23.57 -7.36
N PRO A 760 3.97 24.89 -7.11
CA PRO A 760 4.44 25.40 -5.84
C PRO A 760 3.39 25.21 -4.75
N SER A 761 3.82 24.94 -3.55
CA SER A 761 2.95 24.84 -2.38
C SER A 761 3.61 25.41 -1.12
N ILE A 762 2.75 25.85 -0.21
CA ILE A 762 3.15 26.31 1.13
C ILE A 762 2.21 25.65 2.14
N THR A 763 2.78 25.14 3.23
CA THR A 763 2.05 24.54 4.33
C THR A 763 2.55 25.07 5.66
N TRP A 764 1.64 25.57 6.46
CA TRP A 764 1.89 25.96 7.84
C TRP A 764 1.51 24.82 8.77
N ASN A 765 2.49 24.34 9.56
CA ASN A 765 2.28 23.29 10.55
C ASN A 765 2.44 23.88 11.95
N PHE A 766 1.59 23.46 12.89
CA PHE A 766 1.67 23.84 14.27
C PHE A 766 1.26 22.69 15.19
N LYS A 767 1.89 22.65 16.36
CA LYS A 767 1.63 21.65 17.40
C LYS A 767 1.49 22.33 18.76
N ILE A 768 0.41 22.00 19.47
CA ILE A 768 0.14 22.41 20.84
C ILE A 768 0.28 21.17 21.74
N LYS A 769 1.06 21.32 22.84
CA LYS A 769 1.39 20.20 23.75
C LYS A 769 0.83 20.44 25.14
#